data_940f9e8a2f96e1e51403fbdaea33e69e
#
_entry.id   940f9e8a2f96e1e51403fbdaea33e69e
#
_cell.length_a   1.000
_cell.length_b   1.000
_cell.length_c   1.000
_cell.angle_alpha   90.00
_cell.angle_beta   90.00
_cell.angle_gamma   90.00
#
_symmetry.space_group_name_H-M   'P 1'
#
loop_
_entity.id
_entity.type
_entity.pdbx_description
1 polymer ?
#
loop_
_entity_poly.entity_id
_entity_poly.type
_entity_poly.pdbx_seq_one_letter_code
_entity_poly.pdbx_strand_id
1 'polypeptide(L)'
;MGWALAKQESHQHQGWMHRFDPRYWTVDFPRPVTASIVTQGAHSLRVDGVIYDHSNLIGLIWESEDRWDHPLLSYETKRDYRNLRVRFRWRSGGFAPLNAVYGPTLTISGRDQAGQPRSWYVRLWNYAVGSGSDAVVTLDFNALAGGFMLPSEADPVWAGDIDRMFISLVAPSYDGSAGLLEAPLEGWAEMSELECTGSGAVLRVGDVMLPEHQAGMSNGYDDVYHMTPERVLRQIWALGYRGDVIHYVGMSHYMRLFPSDGALLAGASGTVLNTPCRAWHRDLAGRCQAMGLGLIWSLSYELLNAYCPEDWKQRAHDGSAALTGWDPPSTLLSPAHDDAMAWLQQAAREFVALGVEAGMPLKFQVGEPWWWIAAGGRICGYDAATSAMLGAAQTEIADVRVPLNAAQTAMLDALGAILAASTADLVEAARDAAGSAGLTSLLLVFLPTVLDPLTPEVRRANVPLGWASPAFDILQLEDYDWVTAGRGAETAGARAAVVARLGYPVAEQHYLSGFVLNAADKAQWAMIAKAEADARAAGVARTFYWALPQILRDGFIVFNGEDEVQAFDAVDFPLAIGREAMVVTEFSTQIVDAPSGHEQRSSEWADARMRYDAGPGIRSEDDVRLLTDFFRARRGAARAFRFRDPLDHSSAADGGTPSAADQWIGTGDGARLRFPLVKRYGSGAAVQTRSIALPVAGSVRVSVNGAEQSQFTLDSEGAVTLGSAPAMGAVVRAGYLFDVPVRFADDRLEVSHATHRAGELASVPLMEVRAPWG
;
A
#
# COMPACT_ATOMS: atom_id res chain seq x y z
N MET A 1 4.51 20.51 14.92
CA MET A 1 5.25 19.27 14.70
C MET A 1 6.26 19.04 15.81
N GLY A 2 5.88 18.49 16.91
CA GLY A 2 6.79 18.05 17.98
C GLY A 2 6.73 16.53 18.18
N TRP A 3 5.81 15.88 17.48
CA TRP A 3 5.53 14.47 17.66
C TRP A 3 6.71 13.56 17.29
N ALA A 4 7.45 13.88 16.24
CA ALA A 4 8.62 13.12 15.81
C ALA A 4 9.79 13.19 16.79
N LEU A 5 9.77 14.17 17.70
CA LEU A 5 10.80 14.41 18.69
C LEU A 5 10.35 14.04 20.11
N ALA A 6 9.10 13.67 20.30
CA ALA A 6 8.47 13.72 21.61
C ALA A 6 8.75 12.50 22.51
N LYS A 7 8.95 11.30 21.97
CA LYS A 7 9.27 10.09 22.75
C LYS A 7 10.00 9.08 21.89
N GLN A 8 11.02 8.45 22.44
CA GLN A 8 11.56 7.22 21.90
C GLN A 8 10.58 6.11 22.29
N GLU A 9 9.85 5.58 21.31
CA GLU A 9 9.00 4.42 21.48
C GLU A 9 9.84 3.13 21.45
N SER A 10 9.41 2.09 22.16
CA SER A 10 10.14 0.81 22.23
C SER A 10 10.31 0.13 20.86
N HIS A 11 9.49 0.49 19.89
CA HIS A 11 9.51 -0.05 18.52
C HIS A 11 10.10 0.92 17.48
N GLN A 12 10.57 2.09 17.91
CA GLN A 12 11.22 3.06 17.04
C GLN A 12 12.62 2.59 16.70
N HIS A 13 12.93 2.51 15.42
CA HIS A 13 14.26 2.19 14.93
C HIS A 13 15.17 3.42 14.95
N GLN A 14 16.46 3.18 15.11
CA GLN A 14 17.45 4.23 14.95
C GLN A 14 17.59 4.57 13.45
N GLY A 15 17.95 5.81 13.12
CA GLY A 15 18.14 6.28 11.74
C GLY A 15 19.35 5.64 11.02
N TRP A 16 19.83 4.50 11.48
CA TRP A 16 20.89 3.71 10.88
C TRP A 16 20.73 2.22 11.19
N MET A 17 21.28 1.36 10.33
CA MET A 17 21.33 -0.09 10.50
C MET A 17 22.68 -0.64 10.06
N HIS A 18 23.03 -1.84 10.48
CA HIS A 18 24.13 -2.57 9.89
C HIS A 18 23.73 -3.10 8.51
N ARG A 19 24.68 -3.05 7.57
CA ARG A 19 24.49 -3.67 6.27
C ARG A 19 24.29 -5.17 6.43
N PHE A 20 23.39 -5.76 5.66
CA PHE A 20 22.92 -7.14 5.79
C PHE A 20 22.07 -7.42 7.06
N ASP A 21 21.45 -6.39 7.63
CA ASP A 21 20.52 -6.56 8.74
C ASP A 21 19.47 -7.65 8.41
N PRO A 22 19.25 -8.63 9.30
CA PRO A 22 18.34 -9.75 9.08
C PRO A 22 16.93 -9.37 8.66
N ARG A 23 16.44 -8.22 9.10
CA ARG A 23 15.08 -7.75 8.82
C ARG A 23 14.82 -7.47 7.34
N TYR A 24 15.86 -7.08 6.60
CA TYR A 24 15.73 -6.54 5.24
C TYR A 24 16.05 -7.56 4.14
N TRP A 25 16.41 -8.78 4.50
CA TRP A 25 16.49 -9.86 3.54
C TRP A 25 15.09 -10.27 3.11
N THR A 26 14.97 -10.73 1.87
CA THR A 26 13.74 -11.23 1.27
C THR A 26 13.94 -12.60 0.66
N VAL A 27 12.85 -13.31 0.37
CA VAL A 27 12.87 -14.57 -0.37
C VAL A 27 12.11 -14.43 -1.68
N ASP A 28 12.59 -15.14 -2.72
CA ASP A 28 11.90 -15.24 -4.02
C ASP A 28 12.00 -16.68 -4.53
N PHE A 29 10.91 -17.16 -5.12
CA PHE A 29 10.82 -18.53 -5.62
C PHE A 29 9.67 -18.68 -6.64
N PRO A 30 9.80 -19.62 -7.61
CA PRO A 30 8.72 -19.91 -8.53
C PRO A 30 7.63 -20.78 -7.86
N ARG A 31 6.38 -20.62 -8.24
CA ARG A 31 5.36 -21.63 -7.91
C ARG A 31 5.72 -22.97 -8.57
N PRO A 32 5.49 -24.11 -7.92
CA PRO A 32 4.74 -24.35 -6.69
C PRO A 32 5.54 -24.28 -5.38
N VAL A 33 6.79 -23.92 -5.40
CA VAL A 33 7.63 -23.75 -4.20
C VAL A 33 6.92 -22.86 -3.21
N THR A 34 7.11 -23.12 -1.92
CA THR A 34 6.73 -22.20 -0.85
C THR A 34 7.94 -21.97 0.05
N ALA A 35 8.21 -20.73 0.40
CA ALA A 35 9.23 -20.37 1.36
C ALA A 35 8.84 -19.15 2.17
N SER A 36 9.44 -18.99 3.34
CA SER A 36 9.29 -17.82 4.18
C SER A 36 10.60 -17.45 4.86
N ILE A 37 10.70 -16.22 5.29
CA ILE A 37 11.83 -15.69 6.04
C ILE A 37 11.37 -15.07 7.35
N VAL A 38 12.03 -15.39 8.45
CA VAL A 38 11.77 -14.79 9.77
C VAL A 38 13.08 -14.36 10.41
N THR A 39 13.06 -13.30 11.20
CA THR A 39 14.19 -12.91 12.04
C THR A 39 14.14 -13.69 13.35
N GLN A 40 15.31 -14.17 13.80
CA GLN A 40 15.45 -14.87 15.09
C GLN A 40 16.18 -14.02 16.14
N GLY A 41 16.47 -12.78 15.79
CA GLY A 41 17.18 -11.80 16.62
C GLY A 41 17.91 -10.78 15.76
N ALA A 42 18.58 -9.83 16.38
CA ALA A 42 19.25 -8.71 15.70
C ALA A 42 20.33 -9.13 14.70
N HIS A 43 20.87 -10.34 14.81
CA HIS A 43 21.97 -10.87 13.98
C HIS A 43 21.65 -12.24 13.39
N SER A 44 20.37 -12.59 13.29
CA SER A 44 19.97 -13.93 12.88
C SER A 44 18.68 -13.94 12.09
N LEU A 45 18.64 -14.69 11.00
CA LEU A 45 17.46 -14.99 10.21
C LEU A 45 17.36 -16.48 9.90
N ARG A 46 16.14 -16.93 9.61
CA ARG A 46 15.87 -18.29 9.17
C ARG A 46 14.93 -18.28 7.97
N VAL A 47 15.24 -19.14 7.02
CA VAL A 47 14.39 -19.46 5.86
C VAL A 47 13.91 -20.89 6.02
N ASP A 48 12.60 -21.10 5.94
CA ASP A 48 11.98 -22.40 5.78
C ASP A 48 11.41 -22.50 4.35
N GLY A 49 11.47 -23.68 3.73
CA GLY A 49 10.98 -23.86 2.37
C GLY A 49 10.50 -25.29 2.08
N VAL A 50 9.60 -25.40 1.10
CA VAL A 50 9.14 -26.68 0.54
C VAL A 50 9.37 -26.68 -0.96
N ILE A 51 10.11 -27.67 -1.44
CA ILE A 51 10.46 -27.86 -2.86
C ILE A 51 9.68 -29.06 -3.39
N TYR A 52 9.14 -28.92 -4.60
CA TYR A 52 8.28 -29.92 -5.25
C TYR A 52 8.88 -30.50 -6.54
N ASP A 53 9.88 -29.83 -7.14
CA ASP A 53 10.44 -30.20 -8.45
C ASP A 53 11.96 -30.13 -8.45
N HIS A 54 12.64 -30.99 -9.24
CA HIS A 54 14.08 -31.06 -9.33
C HIS A 54 14.74 -29.77 -9.86
N SER A 55 13.99 -28.92 -10.57
CA SER A 55 14.45 -27.61 -11.09
C SER A 55 14.21 -26.45 -10.13
N ASN A 56 13.53 -26.68 -9.02
CA ASN A 56 13.11 -25.60 -8.12
C ASN A 56 14.28 -25.02 -7.32
N LEU A 57 14.25 -23.70 -7.16
CA LEU A 57 15.23 -22.91 -6.42
C LEU A 57 14.53 -21.86 -5.57
N ILE A 58 14.97 -21.69 -4.32
CA ILE A 58 14.61 -20.57 -3.45
C ILE A 58 15.81 -19.63 -3.40
N GLY A 59 15.58 -18.35 -3.67
CA GLY A 59 16.56 -17.28 -3.52
C GLY A 59 16.39 -16.54 -2.21
N LEU A 60 17.44 -16.50 -1.36
CA LEU A 60 17.52 -15.59 -0.21
C LEU A 60 18.25 -14.33 -0.66
N ILE A 61 17.58 -13.17 -0.65
CA ILE A 61 17.97 -11.98 -1.39
C ILE A 61 18.35 -10.84 -0.46
N TRP A 62 19.46 -10.17 -0.78
CA TRP A 62 19.84 -8.85 -0.29
C TRP A 62 19.92 -7.88 -1.47
N GLU A 63 19.24 -6.74 -1.40
CA GLU A 63 19.30 -5.71 -2.42
C GLU A 63 20.11 -4.48 -1.95
N SER A 64 20.80 -3.82 -2.88
CA SER A 64 21.51 -2.56 -2.58
C SER A 64 20.57 -1.36 -2.50
N GLU A 65 19.39 -1.50 -3.05
CA GLU A 65 18.32 -0.50 -3.06
C GLU A 65 17.07 -1.07 -2.41
N ASP A 66 16.50 -0.33 -1.48
CA ASP A 66 15.23 -0.73 -0.85
C ASP A 66 14.05 -0.47 -1.81
N ARG A 67 13.34 -1.54 -2.16
CA ARG A 67 12.19 -1.49 -3.06
C ARG A 67 10.86 -1.77 -2.37
N TRP A 68 10.91 -2.17 -1.11
CA TRP A 68 9.78 -2.74 -0.41
C TRP A 68 9.23 -1.84 0.69
N ASP A 69 10.08 -0.98 1.25
CA ASP A 69 9.67 -0.11 2.33
C ASP A 69 9.06 1.19 1.81
N HIS A 70 8.20 1.76 2.64
CA HIS A 70 7.69 3.11 2.39
C HIS A 70 8.86 4.10 2.22
N PRO A 71 8.79 5.09 1.32
CA PRO A 71 9.89 6.05 1.07
C PRO A 71 10.42 6.76 2.33
N LEU A 72 9.57 6.96 3.36
CA LEU A 72 9.97 7.53 4.65
C LEU A 72 10.77 6.58 5.54
N LEU A 73 10.77 5.28 5.24
CA LEU A 73 11.31 4.21 6.09
C LEU A 73 12.39 3.39 5.39
N SER A 74 12.59 3.61 4.09
CA SER A 74 13.56 2.87 3.28
C SER A 74 15.00 3.17 3.69
N TYR A 75 15.88 2.20 3.46
CA TYR A 75 17.31 2.40 3.64
C TYR A 75 17.97 3.03 2.41
N GLU A 76 19.12 3.68 2.66
CA GLU A 76 19.87 4.34 1.60
C GLU A 76 20.42 3.33 0.57
N THR A 77 20.31 3.67 -0.71
CA THR A 77 20.95 2.91 -1.79
C THR A 77 22.46 3.06 -1.69
N LYS A 78 23.17 1.93 -1.52
CA LYS A 78 24.62 1.90 -1.49
C LYS A 78 25.16 0.67 -2.22
N ARG A 79 25.70 0.88 -3.40
CA ARG A 79 26.11 -0.14 -4.36
C ARG A 79 27.58 -0.54 -4.22
N ASP A 80 28.38 0.28 -3.53
CA ASP A 80 29.79 0.02 -3.27
C ASP A 80 29.98 -0.87 -2.05
N TYR A 81 30.58 -2.04 -2.27
CA TYR A 81 30.89 -3.04 -1.25
C TYR A 81 32.40 -3.20 -1.03
N ARG A 82 33.22 -2.38 -1.67
CA ARG A 82 34.67 -2.42 -1.45
C ARG A 82 35.00 -2.13 0.01
N ASN A 83 36.03 -2.82 0.53
CA ASN A 83 36.46 -2.74 1.92
C ASN A 83 35.41 -3.20 2.94
N LEU A 84 34.42 -3.99 2.51
CA LEU A 84 33.51 -4.68 3.39
C LEU A 84 33.92 -6.14 3.62
N ARG A 85 33.65 -6.57 4.83
CA ARG A 85 33.76 -7.96 5.23
C ARG A 85 32.48 -8.36 5.95
N VAL A 86 31.86 -9.47 5.52
CA VAL A 86 30.71 -10.07 6.18
C VAL A 86 31.10 -11.44 6.72
N ARG A 87 30.66 -11.73 7.94
CA ARG A 87 30.87 -13.03 8.61
C ARG A 87 29.52 -13.47 9.18
N PHE A 88 29.19 -14.74 9.01
CA PHE A 88 28.02 -15.37 9.59
C PHE A 88 28.24 -16.86 9.80
N ARG A 89 27.47 -17.46 10.72
CA ARG A 89 27.33 -18.88 10.85
C ARG A 89 26.18 -19.37 10.00
N TRP A 90 26.44 -20.30 9.13
CA TRP A 90 25.46 -20.99 8.31
C TRP A 90 25.09 -22.32 8.92
N ARG A 91 23.80 -22.57 9.10
CA ARG A 91 23.23 -23.88 9.42
C ARG A 91 22.12 -24.22 8.46
N SER A 92 21.99 -25.47 8.04
CA SER A 92 20.93 -25.90 7.14
C SER A 92 20.59 -27.38 7.31
N GLY A 93 19.36 -27.73 6.94
CA GLY A 93 18.86 -29.09 6.91
C GLY A 93 17.81 -29.25 5.82
N GLY A 94 17.71 -30.43 5.20
CA GLY A 94 16.82 -30.70 4.09
C GLY A 94 17.32 -30.19 2.74
N PHE A 95 17.82 -28.98 2.64
CA PHE A 95 18.45 -28.46 1.42
C PHE A 95 19.83 -29.02 1.15
N ALA A 96 20.30 -28.84 -0.08
CA ALA A 96 21.66 -29.22 -0.46
C ALA A 96 22.70 -28.55 0.47
N PRO A 97 23.64 -29.29 1.07
CA PRO A 97 24.65 -28.74 1.96
C PRO A 97 25.69 -27.89 1.21
N LEU A 98 26.39 -26.98 1.91
CA LEU A 98 27.37 -26.05 1.35
C LEU A 98 28.41 -26.74 0.44
N ASN A 99 28.84 -27.96 0.79
CA ASN A 99 29.86 -28.70 0.05
C ASN A 99 29.31 -29.49 -1.14
N ALA A 100 28.01 -29.56 -1.35
CA ALA A 100 27.40 -30.19 -2.53
C ALA A 100 27.76 -29.47 -3.83
N VAL A 101 27.59 -30.13 -4.98
CA VAL A 101 27.83 -29.54 -6.30
C VAL A 101 26.94 -28.31 -6.51
N TYR A 102 25.68 -28.46 -6.22
CA TYR A 102 24.69 -27.36 -6.26
C TYR A 102 24.39 -26.78 -4.87
N GLY A 103 25.39 -26.83 -3.97
CA GLY A 103 25.29 -26.22 -2.64
C GLY A 103 25.08 -24.70 -2.72
N PRO A 104 24.70 -24.06 -1.61
CA PRO A 104 24.40 -22.64 -1.54
C PRO A 104 25.45 -21.77 -2.22
N THR A 105 25.04 -21.05 -3.26
CA THR A 105 25.86 -20.18 -4.09
C THR A 105 25.35 -18.75 -3.97
N LEU A 106 26.24 -17.82 -3.65
CA LEU A 106 25.94 -16.39 -3.66
C LEU A 106 26.10 -15.85 -5.08
N THR A 107 25.01 -15.63 -5.76
CA THR A 107 25.00 -14.91 -7.03
C THR A 107 25.00 -13.41 -6.75
N ILE A 108 26.00 -12.71 -7.30
CA ILE A 108 26.16 -11.26 -7.19
C ILE A 108 25.86 -10.67 -8.56
N SER A 109 24.86 -9.80 -8.64
CA SER A 109 24.50 -9.07 -9.87
C SER A 109 24.84 -7.60 -9.71
N GLY A 110 25.45 -7.02 -10.74
CA GLY A 110 25.88 -5.62 -10.73
C GLY A 110 26.54 -5.24 -12.05
N ARG A 111 27.54 -4.36 -11.98
CA ARG A 111 28.35 -3.94 -13.14
C ARG A 111 29.82 -4.24 -12.85
N ASP A 112 30.57 -4.56 -13.91
CA ASP A 112 32.01 -4.68 -13.85
C ASP A 112 32.70 -3.30 -13.79
N GLN A 113 34.05 -3.30 -13.74
CA GLN A 113 34.83 -2.07 -13.69
C GLN A 113 34.66 -1.19 -14.93
N ALA A 114 34.19 -1.75 -16.05
CA ALA A 114 33.87 -1.02 -17.27
C ALA A 114 32.41 -0.54 -17.34
N GLY A 115 31.62 -0.77 -16.28
CA GLY A 115 30.21 -0.41 -16.18
C GLY A 115 29.25 -1.36 -16.92
N GLN A 116 29.74 -2.51 -17.41
CA GLN A 116 28.90 -3.48 -18.10
C GLN A 116 28.16 -4.40 -17.11
N PRO A 117 26.86 -4.69 -17.33
CA PRO A 117 26.11 -5.63 -16.49
C PRO A 117 26.82 -6.98 -16.41
N ARG A 118 26.95 -7.51 -15.22
CA ARG A 118 27.59 -8.78 -14.95
C ARG A 118 27.02 -9.49 -13.73
N SER A 119 27.07 -10.82 -13.75
CA SER A 119 26.82 -11.67 -12.58
C SER A 119 28.04 -12.54 -12.28
N TRP A 120 28.33 -12.71 -10.99
CA TRP A 120 29.36 -13.58 -10.47
C TRP A 120 28.71 -14.66 -9.60
N TYR A 121 29.25 -15.89 -9.66
CA TYR A 121 28.72 -17.05 -8.92
C TYR A 121 29.75 -17.49 -7.86
N VAL A 122 29.52 -17.04 -6.63
CA VAL A 122 30.43 -17.29 -5.50
C VAL A 122 29.95 -18.50 -4.73
N ARG A 123 30.64 -19.61 -4.83
CA ARG A 123 30.35 -20.81 -4.05
C ARG A 123 30.69 -20.57 -2.58
N LEU A 124 29.72 -20.56 -1.69
CA LEU A 124 29.90 -20.22 -0.27
C LEU A 124 30.86 -21.20 0.42
N TRP A 125 30.89 -22.47 -0.02
CA TRP A 125 31.82 -23.48 0.51
C TRP A 125 33.31 -23.08 0.41
N ASN A 126 33.70 -22.33 -0.61
CA ASN A 126 35.06 -21.84 -0.77
C ASN A 126 35.51 -20.87 0.33
N TYR A 127 34.54 -20.30 1.06
CA TYR A 127 34.71 -19.29 2.11
C TYR A 127 34.22 -19.78 3.48
N ALA A 128 33.95 -21.09 3.59
CA ALA A 128 33.38 -21.71 4.78
C ALA A 128 34.42 -22.48 5.57
N VAL A 129 34.32 -22.44 6.88
CA VAL A 129 35.07 -23.26 7.82
C VAL A 129 34.09 -24.03 8.71
N GLY A 130 34.08 -25.36 8.56
CA GLY A 130 33.14 -26.22 9.29
C GLY A 130 32.70 -27.42 8.46
N SER A 131 31.45 -27.85 8.60
CA SER A 131 30.83 -28.92 7.83
C SER A 131 29.88 -28.36 6.73
N GLY A 132 29.39 -29.21 5.85
CA GLY A 132 28.42 -28.80 4.82
C GLY A 132 27.11 -28.24 5.37
N SER A 133 26.72 -28.63 6.59
CA SER A 133 25.48 -28.20 7.24
C SER A 133 25.67 -27.27 8.43
N ASP A 134 26.87 -27.03 8.89
CA ASP A 134 27.20 -26.10 9.97
C ASP A 134 28.63 -25.56 9.78
N ALA A 135 28.75 -24.31 9.35
CA ALA A 135 30.02 -23.66 9.06
C ALA A 135 29.96 -22.15 9.31
N VAL A 136 31.14 -21.58 9.57
CA VAL A 136 31.33 -20.13 9.57
C VAL A 136 31.77 -19.71 8.18
N VAL A 137 31.01 -18.84 7.54
CA VAL A 137 31.32 -18.25 6.24
C VAL A 137 31.87 -16.85 6.46
N THR A 138 32.99 -16.53 5.76
CA THR A 138 33.58 -15.19 5.80
C THR A 138 33.84 -14.70 4.38
N LEU A 139 33.22 -13.63 3.97
CA LEU A 139 33.34 -13.01 2.67
C LEU A 139 34.05 -11.66 2.80
N ASP A 140 35.25 -11.54 2.22
CA ASP A 140 35.95 -10.26 2.08
C ASP A 140 35.78 -9.77 0.65
N PHE A 141 35.01 -8.70 0.49
CA PHE A 141 34.64 -8.18 -0.82
C PHE A 141 35.83 -7.67 -1.66
N ASN A 142 37.00 -7.40 -1.03
CA ASN A 142 38.21 -7.06 -1.79
C ASN A 142 38.91 -8.29 -2.40
N ALA A 143 38.65 -9.48 -1.87
CA ALA A 143 39.29 -10.71 -2.29
C ALA A 143 38.27 -11.76 -2.76
N LEU A 144 37.01 -11.36 -2.99
CA LEU A 144 35.96 -12.27 -3.38
C LEU A 144 36.06 -12.66 -4.84
N ALA A 145 35.93 -13.95 -5.13
CA ALA A 145 35.92 -14.48 -6.49
C ALA A 145 34.81 -15.51 -6.65
N GLY A 146 34.17 -15.52 -7.79
CA GLY A 146 33.34 -16.61 -8.28
C GLY A 146 34.18 -17.82 -8.70
N GLY A 147 33.51 -18.90 -9.00
CA GLY A 147 34.13 -20.15 -9.45
C GLY A 147 33.87 -21.32 -8.51
N PHE A 148 33.86 -22.53 -9.07
CA PHE A 148 33.59 -23.75 -8.32
C PHE A 148 34.84 -24.21 -7.54
N MET A 149 36.02 -24.17 -8.18
CA MET A 149 37.32 -24.54 -7.59
C MET A 149 38.29 -23.36 -7.59
N LEU A 150 38.61 -22.83 -6.41
CA LEU A 150 39.59 -21.77 -6.26
C LEU A 150 40.98 -22.32 -5.95
N PRO A 151 42.06 -21.72 -6.44
CA PRO A 151 42.08 -20.50 -7.28
C PRO A 151 42.01 -20.77 -8.80
N SER A 152 41.90 -22.04 -9.23
CA SER A 152 42.01 -22.42 -10.66
C SER A 152 40.87 -21.83 -11.55
N GLU A 153 39.72 -21.62 -11.00
CA GLU A 153 38.54 -21.11 -11.70
C GLU A 153 38.12 -19.71 -11.19
N ALA A 154 39.06 -18.98 -10.58
CA ALA A 154 38.74 -17.71 -9.96
C ALA A 154 38.25 -16.67 -10.97
N ASP A 155 37.04 -16.15 -10.74
CA ASP A 155 36.43 -15.02 -11.43
C ASP A 155 36.29 -13.84 -10.42
N PRO A 156 37.25 -12.89 -10.36
CA PRO A 156 37.22 -11.82 -9.37
C PRO A 156 35.98 -10.96 -9.43
N VAL A 157 35.32 -10.76 -8.29
CA VAL A 157 34.15 -9.92 -8.16
C VAL A 157 34.56 -8.45 -8.15
N TRP A 158 33.95 -7.64 -9.02
CA TRP A 158 34.00 -6.18 -8.89
C TRP A 158 32.99 -5.68 -7.87
N ALA A 159 33.47 -5.39 -6.67
CA ALA A 159 32.60 -4.98 -5.56
C ALA A 159 32.21 -3.49 -5.57
N GLY A 160 32.56 -2.74 -6.60
CA GLY A 160 32.31 -1.28 -6.66
C GLY A 160 30.90 -0.90 -7.09
N ASP A 161 30.14 -1.79 -7.73
CA ASP A 161 28.80 -1.52 -8.23
C ASP A 161 27.93 -2.78 -8.28
N ILE A 162 27.33 -3.14 -7.14
CA ILE A 162 26.48 -4.31 -6.98
C ILE A 162 25.02 -3.87 -6.82
N ASP A 163 24.13 -4.46 -7.62
CA ASP A 163 22.69 -4.24 -7.55
C ASP A 163 22.04 -5.08 -6.43
N ARG A 164 22.32 -6.39 -6.49
CA ARG A 164 21.75 -7.37 -5.55
C ARG A 164 22.62 -8.60 -5.42
N MET A 165 22.36 -9.34 -4.38
CA MET A 165 22.94 -10.65 -4.11
C MET A 165 21.83 -11.62 -3.74
N PHE A 166 21.95 -12.89 -4.16
CA PHE A 166 21.06 -13.91 -3.65
C PHE A 166 21.80 -15.22 -3.39
N ILE A 167 21.42 -15.90 -2.31
CA ILE A 167 21.90 -17.23 -1.97
C ILE A 167 20.86 -18.23 -2.45
N SER A 168 21.28 -19.17 -3.31
CA SER A 168 20.42 -20.23 -3.82
C SER A 168 20.26 -21.36 -2.83
N LEU A 169 19.03 -21.83 -2.60
CA LEU A 169 18.70 -23.01 -1.81
C LEU A 169 17.95 -23.98 -2.73
N VAL A 170 18.42 -25.22 -2.83
CA VAL A 170 17.88 -26.24 -3.73
C VAL A 170 17.77 -27.59 -3.01
N ALA A 171 17.01 -28.50 -3.60
CA ALA A 171 16.96 -29.88 -3.14
C ALA A 171 18.32 -30.57 -3.31
N PRO A 172 18.71 -31.56 -2.47
CA PRO A 172 19.89 -32.35 -2.69
C PRO A 172 19.92 -33.09 -4.05
N SER A 173 18.75 -33.38 -4.61
CA SER A 173 18.53 -33.98 -5.92
C SER A 173 18.40 -32.98 -7.07
N TYR A 174 18.65 -31.71 -6.82
CA TYR A 174 18.62 -30.68 -7.86
C TYR A 174 19.60 -30.97 -8.99
N ASP A 175 19.09 -30.94 -10.22
CA ASP A 175 19.91 -31.11 -11.43
C ASP A 175 19.52 -30.14 -12.55
N GLY A 176 18.55 -29.25 -12.25
CA GLY A 176 18.00 -28.28 -13.20
C GLY A 176 17.01 -28.86 -14.21
N SER A 177 16.71 -30.16 -14.15
CA SER A 177 15.70 -30.78 -15.00
C SER A 177 14.30 -30.59 -14.41
N ALA A 178 13.30 -30.40 -15.27
CA ALA A 178 11.90 -30.37 -14.83
C ALA A 178 11.42 -31.77 -14.47
N GLY A 179 10.73 -31.89 -13.33
CA GLY A 179 10.13 -33.13 -12.88
C GLY A 179 9.83 -33.10 -11.39
N LEU A 180 8.62 -33.56 -11.03
CA LEU A 180 8.21 -33.59 -9.63
C LEU A 180 9.08 -34.53 -8.81
N LEU A 181 9.39 -34.15 -7.59
CA LEU A 181 10.00 -35.03 -6.60
C LEU A 181 9.01 -36.12 -6.20
N GLU A 182 9.50 -37.30 -5.80
CA GLU A 182 8.66 -38.39 -5.29
C GLU A 182 7.82 -37.95 -4.08
N ALA A 183 8.37 -37.06 -3.26
CA ALA A 183 7.67 -36.40 -2.17
C ALA A 183 8.17 -34.95 -2.01
N PRO A 184 7.32 -34.01 -1.55
CA PRO A 184 7.74 -32.66 -1.24
C PRO A 184 8.90 -32.65 -0.25
N LEU A 185 9.95 -31.87 -0.53
CA LEU A 185 11.12 -31.74 0.31
C LEU A 185 10.98 -30.51 1.21
N GLU A 186 10.91 -30.72 2.51
CA GLU A 186 10.99 -29.66 3.51
C GLU A 186 12.47 -29.40 3.86
N GLY A 187 12.87 -28.13 3.83
CA GLY A 187 14.21 -27.71 4.16
C GLY A 187 14.24 -26.37 4.88
N TRP A 188 15.37 -26.11 5.54
CA TRP A 188 15.60 -24.84 6.21
C TRP A 188 17.07 -24.43 6.12
N ALA A 189 17.30 -23.12 6.18
CA ALA A 189 18.61 -22.51 6.31
C ALA A 189 18.55 -21.37 7.33
N GLU A 190 19.63 -21.22 8.11
CA GLU A 190 19.79 -20.19 9.12
C GLU A 190 21.12 -19.46 8.92
N MET A 191 21.07 -18.14 8.94
CA MET A 191 22.24 -17.28 9.07
C MET A 191 22.20 -16.66 10.46
N SER A 192 23.16 -16.96 11.29
CA SER A 192 23.31 -16.41 12.64
C SER A 192 24.67 -15.78 12.85
N GLU A 193 24.84 -15.05 13.96
CA GLU A 193 26.08 -14.32 14.24
C GLU A 193 26.48 -13.41 13.06
N LEU A 194 25.51 -12.77 12.40
CA LEU A 194 25.73 -11.96 11.23
C LEU A 194 26.43 -10.67 11.62
N GLU A 195 27.64 -10.47 11.12
CA GLU A 195 28.47 -9.29 11.35
C GLU A 195 28.93 -8.72 10.01
N CYS A 196 28.82 -7.40 9.87
CA CYS A 196 29.38 -6.67 8.74
C CYS A 196 30.32 -5.58 9.25
N THR A 197 31.55 -5.57 8.76
CA THR A 197 32.60 -4.63 9.15
C THR A 197 33.23 -3.96 7.95
N GLY A 198 33.85 -2.82 8.15
CA GLY A 198 34.57 -2.08 7.12
C GLY A 198 33.86 -0.81 6.63
N SER A 199 34.36 -0.24 5.54
CA SER A 199 33.83 1.01 4.99
C SER A 199 32.45 0.80 4.38
N GLY A 200 31.43 1.49 4.91
CA GLY A 200 30.04 1.31 4.43
C GLY A 200 29.30 0.13 5.05
N ALA A 201 29.78 -0.39 6.19
CA ALA A 201 29.09 -1.40 6.98
C ALA A 201 27.81 -0.88 7.66
N VAL A 202 27.63 0.43 7.71
CA VAL A 202 26.46 1.10 8.27
C VAL A 202 25.73 1.84 7.15
N LEU A 203 24.42 1.69 7.12
CA LEU A 203 23.50 2.35 6.20
C LEU A 203 22.57 3.29 6.97
N ARG A 204 22.20 4.40 6.38
CA ARG A 204 21.09 5.19 6.87
C ARG A 204 19.79 4.46 6.58
N VAL A 205 18.81 4.56 7.48
CA VAL A 205 17.47 4.01 7.30
C VAL A 205 16.45 5.04 7.78
N GLY A 206 15.34 5.16 7.10
CA GLY A 206 14.26 6.04 7.51
C GLY A 206 13.70 5.62 8.87
N ASP A 207 13.64 6.57 9.81
CA ASP A 207 13.20 6.37 11.19
C ASP A 207 11.99 7.26 11.56
N VAL A 208 11.28 7.73 10.55
CA VAL A 208 10.08 8.55 10.74
C VAL A 208 9.02 7.75 11.48
N MET A 209 8.45 8.38 12.51
CA MET A 209 7.31 7.87 13.24
C MET A 209 6.15 8.84 13.03
N LEU A 210 5.15 8.43 12.23
CA LEU A 210 3.96 9.24 12.01
C LEU A 210 3.04 9.24 13.24
N PRO A 211 2.25 10.32 13.45
CA PRO A 211 1.25 10.35 14.50
C PRO A 211 0.29 9.17 14.38
N GLU A 212 -0.13 8.65 15.53
CA GLU A 212 -1.16 7.61 15.56
C GLU A 212 -2.46 8.11 14.94
N HIS A 213 -3.09 7.25 14.14
CA HIS A 213 -4.43 7.46 13.63
C HIS A 213 -5.32 6.25 13.93
N GLN A 214 -6.61 6.41 13.80
CA GLN A 214 -7.57 5.40 14.24
C GLN A 214 -7.80 4.27 13.24
N ALA A 215 -7.31 4.40 12.02
CA ALA A 215 -7.44 3.37 11.00
C ALA A 215 -6.52 2.19 11.28
N GLY A 216 -7.01 0.99 11.02
CA GLY A 216 -6.24 -0.25 10.98
C GLY A 216 -5.61 -0.46 9.60
N MET A 217 -4.79 -1.51 9.48
CA MET A 217 -4.12 -1.89 8.25
C MET A 217 -4.62 -3.25 7.77
N SER A 218 -4.69 -3.41 6.44
CA SER A 218 -4.94 -4.71 5.82
C SER A 218 -3.77 -5.11 4.92
N ASN A 219 -3.46 -6.40 4.89
CA ASN A 219 -2.52 -6.99 3.95
C ASN A 219 -2.93 -8.43 3.59
N GLY A 220 -2.37 -8.97 2.51
CA GLY A 220 -2.52 -10.35 2.12
C GLY A 220 -1.22 -11.13 2.31
N TYR A 221 -1.29 -12.40 2.75
CA TYR A 221 -0.09 -13.25 2.87
C TYR A 221 0.62 -13.38 1.53
N ASP A 222 -0.12 -13.60 0.45
CA ASP A 222 0.44 -13.72 -0.91
C ASP A 222 1.18 -12.44 -1.39
N ASP A 223 0.96 -11.30 -0.73
CA ASP A 223 1.62 -10.02 -1.06
C ASP A 223 2.86 -9.74 -0.19
N VAL A 224 2.96 -10.32 1.02
CA VAL A 224 3.98 -9.96 2.00
C VAL A 224 4.87 -11.13 2.47
N TYR A 225 4.61 -12.38 2.05
CA TYR A 225 5.35 -13.57 2.48
C TYR A 225 6.87 -13.47 2.25
N HIS A 226 7.28 -12.68 1.27
CA HIS A 226 8.68 -12.50 0.89
C HIS A 226 9.46 -11.61 1.87
N MET A 227 8.79 -10.84 2.72
CA MET A 227 9.40 -10.00 3.76
C MET A 227 9.33 -10.70 5.13
N THR A 228 10.21 -10.30 6.05
CA THR A 228 10.09 -10.74 7.44
C THR A 228 8.86 -10.10 8.12
N PRO A 229 8.15 -10.81 9.01
CA PRO A 229 7.06 -10.21 9.80
C PRO A 229 7.50 -8.97 10.58
N GLU A 230 8.73 -8.94 11.07
CA GLU A 230 9.30 -7.77 11.76
C GLU A 230 9.32 -6.53 10.87
N ARG A 231 9.75 -6.68 9.60
CA ARG A 231 9.77 -5.59 8.62
C ARG A 231 8.36 -5.11 8.28
N VAL A 232 7.42 -6.03 8.09
CA VAL A 232 6.00 -5.71 7.82
C VAL A 232 5.40 -4.90 8.96
N LEU A 233 5.56 -5.37 10.20
CA LEU A 233 4.99 -4.68 11.38
C LEU A 233 5.68 -3.36 11.69
N ARG A 234 7.00 -3.23 11.42
CA ARG A 234 7.71 -1.96 11.48
C ARG A 234 7.04 -0.90 10.60
N GLN A 235 6.69 -1.26 9.36
CA GLN A 235 6.01 -0.35 8.42
C GLN A 235 4.66 0.10 8.98
N ILE A 236 3.84 -0.85 9.39
CA ILE A 236 2.50 -0.58 9.96
C ILE A 236 2.61 0.39 11.14
N TRP A 237 3.51 0.10 12.08
CA TRP A 237 3.67 0.89 13.31
C TRP A 237 4.21 2.29 13.02
N ALA A 238 5.27 2.39 12.21
CA ALA A 238 5.92 3.65 11.90
C ALA A 238 5.03 4.60 11.09
N LEU A 239 4.14 4.06 10.26
CA LEU A 239 3.15 4.83 9.50
C LEU A 239 1.92 5.26 10.33
N GLY A 240 1.89 4.97 11.63
CA GLY A 240 0.85 5.45 12.54
C GLY A 240 -0.36 4.53 12.70
N TYR A 241 -0.41 3.40 12.00
CA TYR A 241 -1.50 2.42 12.15
C TYR A 241 -1.46 1.73 13.50
N ARG A 242 -2.61 1.63 14.13
CA ARG A 242 -2.77 1.03 15.47
C ARG A 242 -4.03 0.16 15.52
N GLY A 243 -4.12 -0.61 16.59
CA GLY A 243 -5.27 -1.49 16.84
C GLY A 243 -5.15 -2.79 16.07
N ASP A 244 -6.06 -3.05 15.13
CA ASP A 244 -6.12 -4.33 14.43
C ASP A 244 -5.41 -4.28 13.07
N VAL A 245 -4.79 -5.41 12.70
CA VAL A 245 -4.30 -5.71 11.36
C VAL A 245 -5.19 -6.81 10.79
N ILE A 246 -5.82 -6.60 9.64
CA ILE A 246 -6.49 -7.65 8.89
C ILE A 246 -5.43 -8.34 8.03
N HIS A 247 -5.30 -9.65 8.21
CA HIS A 247 -4.37 -10.47 7.44
C HIS A 247 -5.14 -11.49 6.61
N TYR A 248 -5.24 -11.21 5.30
CA TYR A 248 -5.92 -12.08 4.36
C TYR A 248 -5.05 -13.28 4.01
N VAL A 249 -5.66 -14.43 4.02
CA VAL A 249 -5.06 -15.69 3.58
C VAL A 249 -6.00 -16.35 2.58
N GLY A 250 -5.47 -16.60 1.42
CA GLY A 250 -6.17 -17.23 0.30
C GLY A 250 -5.18 -17.62 -0.77
N MET A 251 -5.65 -17.95 -1.96
CA MET A 251 -4.89 -18.18 -3.19
C MET A 251 -3.84 -19.30 -3.11
N SER A 252 -2.54 -19.03 -2.83
CA SER A 252 -1.52 -20.00 -3.25
C SER A 252 -0.42 -20.40 -2.25
N HIS A 253 0.03 -19.54 -1.37
CA HIS A 253 1.31 -19.80 -0.68
C HIS A 253 1.19 -20.47 0.70
N TYR A 254 -0.02 -20.63 1.23
CA TYR A 254 -0.21 -21.08 2.62
C TYR A 254 -0.37 -22.58 2.80
N MET A 255 -0.86 -23.31 1.77
CA MET A 255 -1.25 -24.71 1.90
C MET A 255 -0.14 -25.70 1.51
N ARG A 256 -0.26 -26.89 2.03
CA ARG A 256 0.49 -28.07 1.55
C ARG A 256 -0.12 -28.57 0.27
N LEU A 257 0.75 -28.93 -0.68
CA LEU A 257 0.36 -29.54 -1.93
C LEU A 257 0.82 -31.00 -1.97
N PHE A 258 0.02 -31.82 -2.61
CA PHE A 258 0.27 -33.25 -2.74
C PHE A 258 0.29 -33.64 -4.23
N PRO A 259 1.24 -34.49 -4.66
CA PRO A 259 1.24 -35.02 -6.01
C PRO A 259 -0.04 -35.87 -6.26
N SER A 260 -0.75 -35.57 -7.37
CA SER A 260 -1.93 -36.30 -7.81
C SER A 260 -1.97 -36.28 -9.33
N ASP A 261 -1.81 -37.44 -9.99
CA ASP A 261 -1.88 -37.62 -11.45
C ASP A 261 -1.02 -36.63 -12.26
N GLY A 262 0.20 -36.32 -11.74
CA GLY A 262 1.13 -35.38 -12.37
C GLY A 262 0.88 -33.90 -12.09
N ALA A 263 -0.16 -33.56 -11.32
CA ALA A 263 -0.43 -32.23 -10.78
C ALA A 263 -0.09 -32.15 -9.29
N LEU A 264 -0.08 -30.93 -8.75
CA LEU A 264 0.04 -30.67 -7.32
C LEU A 264 -1.27 -30.05 -6.83
N LEU A 265 -1.97 -30.73 -5.96
CA LEU A 265 -3.29 -30.32 -5.49
C LEU A 265 -3.32 -30.14 -3.96
N ALA A 266 -4.19 -29.27 -3.47
CA ALA A 266 -4.60 -29.23 -2.09
C ALA A 266 -5.25 -30.53 -1.69
N GLY A 267 -5.03 -31.01 -0.46
CA GLY A 267 -5.56 -32.31 -0.02
C GLY A 267 -6.28 -32.22 1.31
N ALA A 268 -7.33 -33.04 1.46
CA ALA A 268 -8.20 -33.05 2.64
C ALA A 268 -7.59 -33.73 3.88
N SER A 269 -6.40 -34.34 3.78
CA SER A 269 -5.83 -35.13 4.88
C SER A 269 -4.63 -34.45 5.55
N GLY A 270 -4.60 -34.46 6.89
CA GLY A 270 -3.48 -33.97 7.68
C GLY A 270 -3.52 -32.46 7.94
N THR A 271 -2.34 -31.85 8.08
CA THR A 271 -2.19 -30.39 8.25
C THR A 271 -2.34 -29.67 6.93
N VAL A 272 -3.09 -28.57 6.93
CA VAL A 272 -3.30 -27.73 5.75
C VAL A 272 -2.13 -26.78 5.53
N LEU A 273 -1.68 -26.10 6.59
CA LEU A 273 -0.62 -25.11 6.46
C LEU A 273 0.74 -25.78 6.19
N ASN A 274 1.47 -25.27 5.19
CA ASN A 274 2.84 -25.68 4.98
C ASN A 274 3.77 -25.12 6.06
N THR A 275 4.97 -25.71 6.17
CA THR A 275 5.97 -25.34 7.20
C THR A 275 6.39 -23.87 7.12
N PRO A 276 6.71 -23.29 5.93
CA PRO A 276 7.03 -21.89 5.78
C PRO A 276 5.91 -20.95 6.26
N CYS A 277 4.67 -21.20 5.82
CA CYS A 277 3.50 -20.43 6.24
C CYS A 277 3.33 -20.44 7.75
N ARG A 278 3.41 -21.62 8.37
CA ARG A 278 3.28 -21.77 9.83
C ARG A 278 4.38 -21.00 10.57
N ALA A 279 5.62 -21.05 10.10
CA ALA A 279 6.74 -20.34 10.72
C ALA A 279 6.55 -18.82 10.64
N TRP A 280 6.17 -18.31 9.49
CA TRP A 280 5.95 -16.90 9.25
C TRP A 280 4.80 -16.33 10.10
N HIS A 281 3.66 -17.03 10.11
CA HIS A 281 2.47 -16.58 10.87
C HIS A 281 2.65 -16.70 12.38
N ARG A 282 3.43 -17.68 12.85
CA ARG A 282 3.81 -17.78 14.27
C ARG A 282 4.63 -16.55 14.70
N ASP A 283 5.61 -16.14 13.89
CA ASP A 283 6.42 -14.95 14.16
C ASP A 283 5.56 -13.67 14.08
N LEU A 284 4.67 -13.56 13.09
CA LEU A 284 3.73 -12.44 12.97
C LEU A 284 2.86 -12.31 14.21
N ALA A 285 2.20 -13.39 14.63
CA ALA A 285 1.30 -13.40 15.80
C ALA A 285 2.05 -13.02 17.09
N GLY A 286 3.22 -13.61 17.31
CA GLY A 286 4.04 -13.31 18.49
C GLY A 286 4.47 -11.84 18.56
N ARG A 287 4.84 -11.26 17.41
CA ARG A 287 5.22 -9.83 17.32
C ARG A 287 4.01 -8.91 17.47
N CYS A 288 2.88 -9.23 16.84
CA CYS A 288 1.64 -8.46 17.05
C CYS A 288 1.29 -8.39 18.53
N GLN A 289 1.32 -9.54 19.23
CA GLN A 289 1.08 -9.59 20.68
C GLN A 289 2.08 -8.71 21.45
N ALA A 290 3.38 -8.81 21.14
CA ALA A 290 4.41 -8.03 21.80
C ALA A 290 4.29 -6.50 21.56
N MET A 291 3.77 -6.10 20.40
CA MET A 291 3.54 -4.71 20.03
C MET A 291 2.17 -4.16 20.45
N GLY A 292 1.29 -4.99 21.01
CA GLY A 292 -0.09 -4.60 21.36
C GLY A 292 -0.98 -4.37 20.11
N LEU A 293 -0.65 -4.98 18.98
CA LEU A 293 -1.48 -4.98 17.77
C LEU A 293 -2.42 -6.18 17.80
N GLY A 294 -3.70 -5.97 17.49
CA GLY A 294 -4.63 -7.06 17.23
C GLY A 294 -4.39 -7.66 15.84
N LEU A 295 -4.77 -8.93 15.67
CA LEU A 295 -4.67 -9.62 14.40
C LEU A 295 -6.01 -10.28 14.07
N ILE A 296 -6.56 -9.98 12.90
CA ILE A 296 -7.76 -10.59 12.36
C ILE A 296 -7.31 -11.58 11.28
N TRP A 297 -7.48 -12.87 11.55
CA TRP A 297 -7.25 -13.92 10.56
C TRP A 297 -8.40 -13.94 9.57
N SER A 298 -8.18 -13.47 8.34
CA SER A 298 -9.19 -13.47 7.27
C SER A 298 -8.91 -14.61 6.29
N LEU A 299 -9.72 -15.66 6.35
CA LEU A 299 -9.55 -16.85 5.51
C LEU A 299 -10.56 -16.82 4.37
N SER A 300 -10.06 -16.86 3.13
CA SER A 300 -10.86 -16.79 1.91
C SER A 300 -11.33 -18.16 1.43
N TYR A 301 -12.49 -18.18 0.74
CA TYR A 301 -12.96 -19.32 -0.06
C TYR A 301 -12.21 -19.44 -1.38
N GLU A 302 -11.31 -18.52 -1.68
CA GLU A 302 -10.54 -18.45 -2.91
C GLU A 302 -9.28 -19.31 -2.84
N LEU A 303 -9.05 -20.13 -3.88
CA LEU A 303 -7.87 -20.98 -4.02
C LEU A 303 -7.30 -20.86 -5.43
N LEU A 304 -5.97 -20.86 -5.58
CA LEU A 304 -5.37 -20.87 -6.91
C LEU A 304 -5.92 -22.03 -7.74
N ASN A 305 -6.46 -21.73 -8.91
CA ASN A 305 -7.17 -22.71 -9.74
C ASN A 305 -6.33 -23.96 -10.05
N ALA A 306 -5.02 -23.79 -10.26
CA ALA A 306 -4.10 -24.90 -10.55
C ALA A 306 -3.92 -25.87 -9.36
N TYR A 307 -4.20 -25.43 -8.11
CA TYR A 307 -4.02 -26.24 -6.91
C TYR A 307 -5.33 -26.76 -6.32
N CYS A 308 -6.45 -26.32 -6.87
CA CYS A 308 -7.77 -26.73 -6.41
C CYS A 308 -8.23 -28.02 -7.09
N PRO A 309 -8.60 -29.07 -6.36
CA PRO A 309 -9.26 -30.24 -6.93
C PRO A 309 -10.48 -29.85 -7.77
N GLU A 310 -10.71 -30.53 -8.88
CA GLU A 310 -11.74 -30.17 -9.86
C GLU A 310 -13.17 -30.26 -9.32
N ASP A 311 -13.42 -31.18 -8.41
CA ASP A 311 -14.70 -31.40 -7.74
C ASP A 311 -14.99 -30.40 -6.61
N TRP A 312 -13.96 -29.69 -6.10
CA TRP A 312 -14.12 -28.66 -5.08
C TRP A 312 -14.59 -27.32 -5.63
N LYS A 313 -14.47 -27.11 -6.97
CA LYS A 313 -14.70 -25.83 -7.63
C LYS A 313 -16.20 -25.56 -7.81
N GLN A 314 -16.62 -24.34 -7.51
CA GLN A 314 -17.92 -23.84 -7.97
C GLN A 314 -18.00 -23.89 -9.49
N ARG A 315 -19.19 -24.17 -10.03
CA ARG A 315 -19.42 -24.22 -11.49
C ARG A 315 -20.72 -23.52 -11.88
N ALA A 316 -20.70 -22.86 -13.03
CA ALA A 316 -21.90 -22.33 -13.69
C ALA A 316 -22.71 -23.45 -14.35
N HIS A 317 -23.93 -23.12 -14.80
CA HIS A 317 -24.86 -24.08 -15.41
C HIS A 317 -24.32 -24.74 -16.71
N ASP A 318 -23.37 -24.09 -17.39
CA ASP A 318 -22.71 -24.64 -18.58
C ASP A 318 -21.46 -25.47 -18.26
N GLY A 319 -21.18 -25.72 -16.97
CA GLY A 319 -20.04 -26.47 -16.49
C GLY A 319 -18.74 -25.65 -16.35
N SER A 320 -18.71 -24.38 -16.74
CA SER A 320 -17.52 -23.53 -16.57
C SER A 320 -17.22 -23.29 -15.09
N ALA A 321 -15.92 -23.34 -14.74
CA ALA A 321 -15.49 -23.09 -13.37
C ALA A 321 -15.60 -21.59 -12.99
N ALA A 322 -15.78 -21.34 -11.70
CA ALA A 322 -15.73 -20.01 -11.11
C ALA A 322 -14.30 -19.48 -11.10
N LEU A 323 -13.89 -18.77 -12.15
CA LEU A 323 -12.54 -18.23 -12.27
C LEU A 323 -12.55 -16.72 -12.03
N THR A 324 -11.61 -16.24 -11.21
CA THR A 324 -11.35 -14.82 -11.02
C THR A 324 -10.63 -14.21 -12.23
N GLY A 325 -10.55 -12.88 -12.27
CA GLY A 325 -9.87 -12.16 -13.34
C GLY A 325 -8.34 -12.04 -13.17
N TRP A 326 -7.75 -12.67 -12.15
CA TRP A 326 -6.32 -12.63 -11.90
C TRP A 326 -5.54 -13.53 -12.88
N ASP A 327 -4.25 -13.30 -13.03
CA ASP A 327 -3.35 -14.14 -13.81
C ASP A 327 -2.14 -14.54 -12.94
N PRO A 328 -1.96 -15.84 -12.62
CA PRO A 328 -2.84 -16.97 -12.89
C PRO A 328 -4.16 -16.89 -12.10
N PRO A 329 -5.26 -17.44 -12.65
CA PRO A 329 -6.57 -17.32 -12.03
C PRO A 329 -6.69 -18.16 -10.76
N SER A 330 -7.48 -17.68 -9.82
CA SER A 330 -8.02 -18.46 -8.72
C SER A 330 -9.46 -18.90 -9.01
N THR A 331 -9.95 -19.82 -8.18
CA THR A 331 -11.31 -20.33 -8.21
C THR A 331 -11.92 -20.27 -6.83
N LEU A 332 -13.23 -20.34 -6.72
CA LEU A 332 -13.95 -20.38 -5.46
C LEU A 332 -14.30 -21.83 -5.10
N LEU A 333 -14.07 -22.19 -3.84
CA LEU A 333 -14.49 -23.46 -3.26
C LEU A 333 -16.02 -23.53 -3.18
N SER A 334 -16.60 -24.69 -3.53
CA SER A 334 -18.03 -24.92 -3.37
C SER A 334 -18.39 -25.01 -1.87
N PRO A 335 -19.28 -24.14 -1.37
CA PRO A 335 -19.78 -24.22 0.00
C PRO A 335 -20.54 -25.50 0.34
N ALA A 336 -20.95 -26.25 -0.68
CA ALA A 336 -21.67 -27.52 -0.56
C ALA A 336 -20.75 -28.74 -0.56
N HIS A 337 -19.45 -28.61 -0.84
CA HIS A 337 -18.55 -29.74 -0.97
C HIS A 337 -17.91 -30.09 0.37
N ASP A 338 -18.21 -31.27 0.91
CA ASP A 338 -17.81 -31.72 2.26
C ASP A 338 -16.28 -31.66 2.46
N ASP A 339 -15.49 -32.23 1.54
CA ASP A 339 -14.03 -32.27 1.67
C ASP A 339 -13.40 -30.88 1.55
N ALA A 340 -13.91 -30.02 0.63
CA ALA A 340 -13.44 -28.64 0.50
C ALA A 340 -13.70 -27.83 1.77
N MET A 341 -14.87 -27.99 2.37
CA MET A 341 -15.24 -27.29 3.61
C MET A 341 -14.49 -27.86 4.81
N ALA A 342 -14.32 -29.17 4.91
CA ALA A 342 -13.49 -29.77 5.96
C ALA A 342 -12.04 -29.30 5.90
N TRP A 343 -11.48 -29.16 4.69
CA TRP A 343 -10.15 -28.64 4.46
C TRP A 343 -10.05 -27.15 4.88
N LEU A 344 -11.02 -26.32 4.51
CA LEU A 344 -11.05 -24.91 4.89
C LEU A 344 -11.21 -24.72 6.41
N GLN A 345 -12.08 -25.53 7.06
CA GLN A 345 -12.24 -25.57 8.51
C GLN A 345 -10.94 -25.98 9.20
N GLN A 346 -10.19 -26.95 8.64
CA GLN A 346 -8.89 -27.33 9.20
C GLN A 346 -7.87 -26.19 9.07
N ALA A 347 -7.84 -25.45 7.96
CA ALA A 347 -7.03 -24.25 7.83
C ALA A 347 -7.37 -23.20 8.90
N ALA A 348 -8.66 -22.94 9.12
CA ALA A 348 -9.13 -22.04 10.18
C ALA A 348 -8.64 -22.46 11.58
N ARG A 349 -8.77 -23.75 11.93
CA ARG A 349 -8.26 -24.29 13.20
C ARG A 349 -6.76 -24.04 13.35
N GLU A 350 -5.99 -24.25 12.30
CA GLU A 350 -4.53 -24.08 12.35
C GLU A 350 -4.11 -22.62 12.50
N PHE A 351 -4.77 -21.67 11.83
CA PHE A 351 -4.51 -20.24 12.03
C PHE A 351 -4.92 -19.76 13.43
N VAL A 352 -6.08 -20.16 13.91
CA VAL A 352 -6.54 -19.80 15.26
C VAL A 352 -5.59 -20.38 16.32
N ALA A 353 -5.10 -21.61 16.12
CA ALA A 353 -4.13 -22.23 17.04
C ALA A 353 -2.82 -21.43 17.15
N LEU A 354 -2.35 -20.78 16.07
CA LEU A 354 -1.18 -19.88 16.13
C LEU A 354 -1.47 -18.62 16.98
N GLY A 355 -2.68 -18.09 16.92
CA GLY A 355 -3.11 -17.01 17.79
C GLY A 355 -3.20 -17.42 19.27
N VAL A 356 -3.70 -18.63 19.55
CA VAL A 356 -3.71 -19.22 20.91
C VAL A 356 -2.28 -19.40 21.43
N GLU A 357 -1.38 -19.94 20.59
CA GLU A 357 0.05 -20.12 20.93
C GLU A 357 0.72 -18.78 21.29
N ALA A 358 0.37 -17.71 20.56
CA ALA A 358 0.88 -16.36 20.83
C ALA A 358 0.23 -15.69 22.05
N GLY A 359 -0.86 -16.23 22.59
CA GLY A 359 -1.59 -15.66 23.73
C GLY A 359 -2.33 -14.36 23.41
N MET A 360 -2.74 -14.15 22.16
CA MET A 360 -3.40 -12.93 21.73
C MET A 360 -4.94 -13.04 21.72
N PRO A 361 -5.68 -11.92 21.79
CA PRO A 361 -7.13 -11.94 21.56
C PRO A 361 -7.44 -12.49 20.16
N LEU A 362 -8.31 -13.50 20.09
CA LEU A 362 -8.58 -14.22 18.86
C LEU A 362 -9.70 -13.54 18.07
N LYS A 363 -9.41 -13.23 16.81
CA LYS A 363 -10.35 -12.66 15.84
C LYS A 363 -10.24 -13.43 14.53
N PHE A 364 -11.35 -13.96 14.07
CA PHE A 364 -11.40 -14.74 12.83
C PHE A 364 -12.47 -14.17 11.91
N GLN A 365 -12.09 -13.91 10.67
CA GLN A 365 -12.97 -13.43 9.62
C GLN A 365 -13.16 -14.50 8.56
N VAL A 366 -14.42 -14.75 8.19
CA VAL A 366 -14.76 -15.44 6.96
C VAL A 366 -14.61 -14.45 5.82
N GLY A 367 -13.58 -14.65 4.99
CA GLY A 367 -13.24 -13.81 3.84
C GLY A 367 -13.87 -14.34 2.57
N GLU A 368 -14.45 -13.44 1.77
CA GLU A 368 -14.92 -13.69 0.41
C GLU A 368 -15.86 -14.92 0.25
N PRO A 369 -16.83 -15.10 1.15
CA PRO A 369 -17.77 -16.20 1.08
C PRO A 369 -18.91 -15.88 0.13
N TRP A 370 -18.77 -16.14 -1.13
CA TRP A 370 -19.83 -15.90 -2.11
C TRP A 370 -19.88 -16.94 -3.24
N TRP A 371 -21.04 -17.04 -3.82
CA TRP A 371 -21.22 -17.72 -5.09
C TRP A 371 -20.72 -16.80 -6.21
N TRP A 372 -19.74 -17.28 -6.98
CA TRP A 372 -19.16 -16.48 -8.05
C TRP A 372 -20.16 -16.16 -9.15
N ILE A 373 -20.13 -14.94 -9.65
CA ILE A 373 -20.88 -14.55 -10.84
C ILE A 373 -19.89 -14.43 -12.00
N ALA A 374 -19.88 -15.44 -12.85
CA ALA A 374 -19.01 -15.48 -14.02
C ALA A 374 -19.47 -14.50 -15.11
N ALA A 375 -18.61 -14.26 -16.09
CA ALA A 375 -18.92 -13.42 -17.24
C ALA A 375 -20.27 -13.81 -17.89
N GLY A 376 -21.05 -12.79 -18.25
CA GLY A 376 -22.40 -13.03 -18.78
C GLY A 376 -23.49 -13.14 -17.70
N GLY A 377 -23.18 -12.93 -16.42
CA GLY A 377 -24.16 -12.98 -15.32
C GLY A 377 -24.50 -14.41 -14.87
N ARG A 378 -23.60 -15.36 -15.08
CA ARG A 378 -23.81 -16.78 -14.75
C ARG A 378 -23.40 -17.05 -13.31
N ILE A 379 -24.37 -17.37 -12.44
CA ILE A 379 -24.08 -17.77 -11.06
C ILE A 379 -23.49 -19.19 -11.03
N CYS A 380 -22.46 -19.41 -10.22
CA CYS A 380 -21.71 -20.66 -10.15
C CYS A 380 -22.21 -21.58 -9.02
N GLY A 381 -23.50 -21.91 -9.01
CA GLY A 381 -24.15 -22.82 -8.04
C GLY A 381 -24.58 -24.17 -8.66
N TYR A 382 -23.79 -24.76 -9.57
CA TYR A 382 -24.15 -25.97 -10.33
C TYR A 382 -23.08 -27.06 -10.31
N ASP A 383 -22.10 -26.98 -9.42
CA ASP A 383 -21.21 -28.12 -9.16
C ASP A 383 -21.99 -29.31 -8.60
N ALA A 384 -21.38 -30.51 -8.66
CA ALA A 384 -22.05 -31.75 -8.32
C ALA A 384 -22.58 -31.78 -6.88
N ALA A 385 -21.82 -31.26 -5.91
CA ALA A 385 -22.20 -31.24 -4.51
C ALA A 385 -23.39 -30.29 -4.29
N THR A 386 -23.33 -29.07 -4.84
CA THR A 386 -24.43 -28.10 -4.81
C THR A 386 -25.68 -28.66 -5.48
N SER A 387 -25.54 -29.29 -6.65
CA SER A 387 -26.66 -29.91 -7.35
C SER A 387 -27.32 -31.04 -6.57
N ALA A 388 -26.52 -31.83 -5.86
CA ALA A 388 -27.06 -32.90 -5.00
C ALA A 388 -27.84 -32.31 -3.80
N MET A 389 -27.36 -31.24 -3.18
CA MET A 389 -28.08 -30.56 -2.07
C MET A 389 -29.36 -29.88 -2.53
N LEU A 390 -29.36 -29.23 -3.70
CA LEU A 390 -30.53 -28.54 -4.24
C LEU A 390 -31.60 -29.53 -4.71
N GLY A 391 -31.22 -30.69 -5.27
CA GLY A 391 -32.13 -31.70 -5.77
C GLY A 391 -33.20 -31.10 -6.70
N ALA A 392 -34.48 -31.26 -6.34
CA ALA A 392 -35.60 -30.76 -7.14
C ALA A 392 -35.74 -29.21 -7.13
N ALA A 393 -35.05 -28.50 -6.27
CA ALA A 393 -35.02 -27.05 -6.23
C ALA A 393 -34.07 -26.44 -7.29
N GLN A 394 -33.19 -27.25 -7.88
CA GLN A 394 -32.29 -26.79 -8.94
C GLN A 394 -33.05 -26.38 -10.19
N THR A 395 -32.78 -25.19 -10.69
CA THR A 395 -33.33 -24.67 -11.95
C THR A 395 -32.28 -23.86 -12.67
N GLU A 396 -32.33 -23.78 -13.98
CA GLU A 396 -31.34 -23.04 -14.76
C GLU A 396 -31.52 -21.51 -14.54
N ILE A 397 -30.42 -20.84 -14.21
CA ILE A 397 -30.27 -19.36 -14.16
C ILE A 397 -29.14 -19.04 -15.13
N ALA A 398 -29.48 -18.78 -16.39
CA ALA A 398 -28.50 -18.48 -17.43
C ALA A 398 -27.87 -17.07 -17.24
N ASP A 399 -28.63 -16.13 -16.69
CA ASP A 399 -28.16 -14.76 -16.44
C ASP A 399 -28.94 -14.13 -15.26
N VAL A 400 -28.25 -13.78 -14.19
CA VAL A 400 -28.88 -13.14 -13.01
C VAL A 400 -29.24 -11.67 -13.23
N ARG A 401 -28.89 -11.08 -14.37
CA ARG A 401 -29.19 -9.67 -14.72
C ARG A 401 -30.57 -9.51 -15.37
N VAL A 402 -31.22 -10.62 -15.72
CA VAL A 402 -32.59 -10.58 -16.26
C VAL A 402 -33.62 -10.88 -15.17
N PRO A 403 -34.87 -10.46 -15.31
CA PRO A 403 -35.91 -10.79 -14.33
C PRO A 403 -36.02 -12.29 -14.10
N LEU A 404 -35.91 -12.73 -12.84
CA LEU A 404 -35.98 -14.12 -12.42
C LEU A 404 -37.41 -14.51 -12.06
N ASN A 405 -37.79 -15.74 -12.37
CA ASN A 405 -39.07 -16.33 -11.96
C ASN A 405 -39.01 -16.85 -10.50
N ALA A 406 -40.16 -17.29 -9.97
CA ALA A 406 -40.27 -17.78 -8.61
C ALA A 406 -39.40 -19.01 -8.29
N ALA A 407 -39.19 -19.91 -9.23
CA ALA A 407 -38.32 -21.08 -9.02
C ALA A 407 -36.84 -20.65 -8.97
N GLN A 408 -36.43 -19.75 -9.83
CA GLN A 408 -35.07 -19.21 -9.86
C GLN A 408 -34.75 -18.40 -8.59
N THR A 409 -35.66 -17.56 -8.09
CA THR A 409 -35.49 -16.85 -6.83
C THR A 409 -35.44 -17.80 -5.63
N ALA A 410 -36.27 -18.86 -5.63
CA ALA A 410 -36.21 -19.90 -4.58
C ALA A 410 -34.89 -20.67 -4.59
N MET A 411 -34.32 -20.92 -5.77
CA MET A 411 -32.96 -21.51 -5.87
C MET A 411 -31.89 -20.57 -5.29
N LEU A 412 -31.94 -19.25 -5.56
CA LEU A 412 -31.02 -18.28 -4.94
C LEU A 412 -31.15 -18.27 -3.42
N ASP A 413 -32.37 -18.38 -2.88
CA ASP A 413 -32.57 -18.49 -1.42
C ASP A 413 -31.97 -19.81 -0.87
N ALA A 414 -32.06 -20.91 -1.60
CA ALA A 414 -31.45 -22.19 -1.23
C ALA A 414 -29.91 -22.11 -1.28
N LEU A 415 -29.34 -21.51 -2.32
CA LEU A 415 -27.89 -21.23 -2.38
C LEU A 415 -27.44 -20.36 -1.20
N GLY A 416 -28.22 -19.36 -0.84
CA GLY A 416 -27.94 -18.51 0.34
C GLY A 416 -27.98 -19.31 1.64
N ALA A 417 -28.89 -20.27 1.80
CA ALA A 417 -28.96 -21.14 2.97
C ALA A 417 -27.72 -22.05 3.07
N ILE A 418 -27.25 -22.62 1.94
CA ILE A 418 -26.03 -23.44 1.88
C ILE A 418 -24.81 -22.58 2.29
N LEU A 419 -24.68 -21.38 1.74
CA LEU A 419 -23.59 -20.47 2.08
C LEU A 419 -23.62 -20.07 3.55
N ALA A 420 -24.79 -19.77 4.12
CA ALA A 420 -24.93 -19.41 5.52
C ALA A 420 -24.54 -20.58 6.46
N ALA A 421 -24.92 -21.80 6.12
CA ALA A 421 -24.51 -22.99 6.88
C ALA A 421 -23.00 -23.18 6.82
N SER A 422 -22.41 -23.15 5.63
CA SER A 422 -20.96 -23.30 5.42
C SER A 422 -20.14 -22.27 6.22
N THR A 423 -20.56 -21.00 6.22
CA THR A 423 -19.86 -19.95 6.99
C THR A 423 -20.04 -20.11 8.51
N ALA A 424 -21.18 -20.61 8.97
CA ALA A 424 -21.43 -20.91 10.38
C ALA A 424 -20.52 -22.07 10.86
N ASP A 425 -20.42 -23.15 10.08
CA ASP A 425 -19.57 -24.31 10.39
C ASP A 425 -18.09 -23.92 10.40
N LEU A 426 -17.66 -22.99 9.52
CA LEU A 426 -16.29 -22.49 9.51
C LEU A 426 -15.97 -21.68 10.78
N VAL A 427 -16.90 -20.84 11.25
CA VAL A 427 -16.76 -20.10 12.51
C VAL A 427 -16.78 -21.03 13.71
N GLU A 428 -17.62 -22.08 13.70
CA GLU A 428 -17.65 -23.07 14.76
C GLU A 428 -16.30 -23.81 14.87
N ALA A 429 -15.72 -24.22 13.73
CA ALA A 429 -14.39 -24.81 13.69
C ALA A 429 -13.29 -23.89 14.26
N ALA A 430 -13.37 -22.59 13.99
CA ALA A 430 -12.48 -21.59 14.57
C ALA A 430 -12.70 -21.42 16.09
N ARG A 431 -13.95 -21.40 16.55
CA ARG A 431 -14.31 -21.34 17.98
C ARG A 431 -13.85 -22.58 18.77
N ASP A 432 -13.98 -23.76 18.18
CA ASP A 432 -13.49 -25.01 18.77
C ASP A 432 -11.97 -24.94 18.99
N ALA A 433 -11.22 -24.45 18.01
CA ALA A 433 -9.78 -24.28 18.13
C ALA A 433 -9.38 -23.21 19.16
N ALA A 434 -10.18 -22.17 19.33
CA ALA A 434 -9.98 -21.13 20.33
C ALA A 434 -10.25 -21.64 21.77
N GLY A 435 -11.15 -22.60 21.93
CA GLY A 435 -11.49 -23.19 23.21
C GLY A 435 -11.93 -22.15 24.26
N SER A 436 -11.34 -22.20 25.44
CA SER A 436 -11.67 -21.27 26.52
C SER A 436 -11.16 -19.84 26.35
N ALA A 437 -10.33 -19.59 25.37
CA ALA A 437 -9.82 -18.23 25.08
C ALA A 437 -10.90 -17.29 24.48
N GLY A 438 -11.96 -17.89 23.92
CA GLY A 438 -13.00 -17.16 23.21
C GLY A 438 -12.53 -16.65 21.86
N LEU A 439 -13.46 -16.32 20.97
CA LEU A 439 -13.19 -15.85 19.61
C LEU A 439 -14.21 -14.78 19.22
N THR A 440 -13.73 -13.66 18.67
CA THR A 440 -14.57 -12.70 17.95
C THR A 440 -14.67 -13.12 16.49
N SER A 441 -15.89 -13.36 16.02
CA SER A 441 -16.17 -13.78 14.64
C SER A 441 -16.52 -12.59 13.76
N LEU A 442 -15.94 -12.53 12.56
CA LEU A 442 -16.21 -11.50 11.56
C LEU A 442 -16.64 -12.12 10.24
N LEU A 443 -17.45 -11.41 9.50
CA LEU A 443 -17.86 -11.78 8.15
C LEU A 443 -17.63 -10.60 7.20
N LEU A 444 -17.01 -10.87 6.04
CA LEU A 444 -16.87 -9.90 4.96
C LEU A 444 -18.13 -9.84 4.11
N VAL A 445 -18.63 -8.63 3.85
CA VAL A 445 -19.79 -8.35 3.00
C VAL A 445 -19.41 -7.31 1.93
N PHE A 446 -19.53 -7.68 0.66
CA PHE A 446 -19.34 -6.77 -0.46
C PHE A 446 -20.63 -5.98 -0.72
N LEU A 447 -20.65 -4.70 -0.36
CA LEU A 447 -21.83 -3.82 -0.37
C LEU A 447 -22.53 -3.71 -1.72
N PRO A 448 -21.84 -3.66 -2.88
CA PRO A 448 -22.52 -3.61 -4.17
C PRO A 448 -23.53 -4.73 -4.37
N THR A 449 -23.29 -5.93 -3.84
CA THR A 449 -24.22 -7.08 -3.94
C THR A 449 -25.62 -6.77 -3.35
N VAL A 450 -25.70 -5.88 -2.37
CA VAL A 450 -26.98 -5.54 -1.71
C VAL A 450 -27.84 -4.60 -2.56
N LEU A 451 -27.22 -3.69 -3.30
CA LEU A 451 -27.90 -2.61 -4.02
C LEU A 451 -27.72 -2.64 -5.54
N ASP A 452 -26.96 -3.55 -6.11
CA ASP A 452 -26.72 -3.57 -7.56
C ASP A 452 -28.05 -3.65 -8.34
N PRO A 453 -28.43 -2.60 -9.09
CA PRO A 453 -29.68 -2.60 -9.85
C PRO A 453 -29.67 -3.56 -11.04
N LEU A 454 -28.47 -4.01 -11.47
CA LEU A 454 -28.32 -4.97 -12.57
C LEU A 454 -28.55 -6.41 -12.10
N THR A 455 -28.28 -6.70 -10.81
CA THR A 455 -28.36 -8.04 -10.23
C THR A 455 -29.10 -8.05 -8.89
N PRO A 456 -30.34 -7.48 -8.80
CA PRO A 456 -31.00 -7.21 -7.51
C PRO A 456 -31.30 -8.46 -6.68
N GLU A 457 -31.41 -9.63 -7.32
CA GLU A 457 -31.72 -10.89 -6.63
C GLU A 457 -30.48 -11.64 -6.14
N VAL A 458 -29.26 -11.28 -6.58
CA VAL A 458 -28.01 -11.97 -6.15
C VAL A 458 -27.80 -11.87 -4.64
N ARG A 459 -28.28 -10.81 -3.99
CA ARG A 459 -28.26 -10.67 -2.53
C ARG A 459 -28.91 -11.85 -1.79
N ARG A 460 -29.82 -12.62 -2.43
CA ARG A 460 -30.44 -13.82 -1.84
C ARG A 460 -29.41 -14.91 -1.60
N ALA A 461 -28.54 -15.11 -2.58
CA ALA A 461 -27.46 -16.10 -2.51
C ALA A 461 -26.23 -15.59 -1.75
N ASN A 462 -25.81 -14.33 -1.96
CA ASN A 462 -24.51 -13.80 -1.48
C ASN A 462 -24.60 -12.88 -0.25
N VAL A 463 -25.80 -12.53 0.19
CA VAL A 463 -26.04 -11.87 1.49
C VAL A 463 -27.26 -12.51 2.15
N PRO A 464 -27.19 -13.82 2.47
CA PRO A 464 -28.32 -14.59 2.96
C PRO A 464 -28.82 -14.10 4.32
N LEU A 465 -30.12 -14.33 4.59
CA LEU A 465 -30.72 -13.97 5.90
C LEU A 465 -30.17 -14.82 7.05
N GLY A 466 -29.54 -15.97 6.78
CA GLY A 466 -28.84 -16.73 7.79
C GLY A 466 -27.64 -16.03 8.42
N TRP A 467 -27.16 -14.93 7.79
CA TRP A 467 -26.13 -14.08 8.36
C TRP A 467 -26.66 -12.94 9.25
N ALA A 468 -27.99 -12.85 9.45
CA ALA A 468 -28.56 -11.81 10.32
C ALA A 468 -28.03 -11.90 11.74
N SER A 469 -27.88 -10.73 12.39
CA SER A 469 -27.43 -10.63 13.80
C SER A 469 -28.27 -11.53 14.70
N PRO A 470 -27.65 -12.32 15.59
CA PRO A 470 -26.24 -12.29 16.02
C PRO A 470 -25.36 -13.41 15.43
N ALA A 471 -25.53 -13.78 14.14
CA ALA A 471 -24.78 -14.88 13.52
C ALA A 471 -23.25 -14.68 13.61
N PHE A 472 -22.80 -13.44 13.49
CA PHE A 472 -21.41 -13.02 13.69
C PHE A 472 -21.35 -11.87 14.70
N ASP A 473 -20.18 -11.64 15.29
CA ASP A 473 -20.00 -10.53 16.22
C ASP A 473 -19.84 -9.19 15.47
N ILE A 474 -19.22 -9.21 14.29
CA ILE A 474 -18.90 -8.01 13.49
C ILE A 474 -19.09 -8.28 12.00
N LEU A 475 -19.68 -7.34 11.27
CA LEU A 475 -19.63 -7.32 9.81
C LEU A 475 -18.52 -6.40 9.31
N GLN A 476 -17.65 -6.88 8.42
CA GLN A 476 -16.77 -6.04 7.63
C GLN A 476 -17.41 -5.72 6.29
N LEU A 477 -17.51 -4.44 5.96
CA LEU A 477 -18.15 -3.92 4.75
C LEU A 477 -17.10 -3.40 3.78
N GLU A 478 -17.25 -3.74 2.49
CA GLU A 478 -16.37 -3.35 1.40
C GLU A 478 -17.17 -2.85 0.20
N ASP A 479 -16.64 -1.84 -0.51
CA ASP A 479 -17.27 -1.26 -1.69
C ASP A 479 -16.29 -0.55 -2.63
N TYR A 480 -15.08 -1.05 -2.73
CA TYR A 480 -13.97 -0.43 -3.45
C TYR A 480 -14.29 0.00 -4.89
N ASP A 481 -15.18 -0.70 -5.60
CA ASP A 481 -15.63 -0.30 -6.94
C ASP A 481 -16.34 1.04 -6.96
N TRP A 482 -17.12 1.32 -5.91
CA TRP A 482 -17.81 2.60 -5.76
C TRP A 482 -16.88 3.69 -5.27
N VAL A 483 -15.97 3.36 -4.36
CA VAL A 483 -14.96 4.29 -3.85
C VAL A 483 -14.11 4.82 -4.99
N THR A 484 -13.53 3.94 -5.79
CA THR A 484 -12.66 4.30 -6.91
C THR A 484 -13.40 5.02 -8.04
N ALA A 485 -14.71 4.81 -8.16
CA ALA A 485 -15.59 5.52 -9.08
C ALA A 485 -16.16 6.84 -8.51
N GLY A 486 -15.84 7.21 -7.26
CA GLY A 486 -16.35 8.43 -6.60
C GLY A 486 -17.84 8.39 -6.23
N ARG A 487 -18.38 7.18 -6.01
CA ARG A 487 -19.83 6.92 -5.80
C ARG A 487 -20.19 6.76 -4.31
N GLY A 488 -19.75 7.66 -3.45
CA GLY A 488 -19.95 7.56 -1.99
C GLY A 488 -21.43 7.61 -1.52
N ALA A 489 -22.34 8.11 -2.34
CA ALA A 489 -23.77 8.09 -2.01
C ALA A 489 -24.33 6.65 -2.03
N GLU A 490 -23.85 5.80 -2.92
CA GLU A 490 -24.22 4.39 -3.01
C GLU A 490 -23.73 3.62 -1.80
N THR A 491 -22.49 3.89 -1.32
CA THR A 491 -21.95 3.34 -0.07
C THR A 491 -22.89 3.57 1.11
N ALA A 492 -23.36 4.80 1.31
CA ALA A 492 -24.27 5.14 2.40
C ALA A 492 -25.61 4.40 2.26
N GLY A 493 -26.17 4.33 1.04
CA GLY A 493 -27.40 3.60 0.74
C GLY A 493 -27.27 2.10 0.99
N ALA A 494 -26.16 1.50 0.56
CA ALA A 494 -25.89 0.07 0.74
C ALA A 494 -25.69 -0.30 2.21
N ARG A 495 -25.00 0.54 2.98
CA ARG A 495 -24.84 0.35 4.41
C ARG A 495 -26.22 0.33 5.12
N ALA A 496 -27.09 1.26 4.77
CA ALA A 496 -28.46 1.26 5.30
C ALA A 496 -29.24 0.01 4.89
N ALA A 497 -29.07 -0.47 3.66
CA ALA A 497 -29.72 -1.69 3.16
C ALA A 497 -29.21 -2.95 3.88
N VAL A 498 -27.91 -3.03 4.18
CA VAL A 498 -27.31 -4.14 5.00
C VAL A 498 -27.88 -4.12 6.40
N VAL A 499 -27.95 -2.95 7.05
CA VAL A 499 -28.59 -2.80 8.39
C VAL A 499 -30.03 -3.28 8.35
N ALA A 500 -30.83 -2.85 7.36
CA ALA A 500 -32.21 -3.26 7.22
C ALA A 500 -32.35 -4.78 6.94
N ARG A 501 -31.40 -5.42 6.25
CA ARG A 501 -31.44 -6.82 5.89
C ARG A 501 -30.93 -7.75 7.00
N LEU A 502 -29.81 -7.40 7.63
CA LEU A 502 -29.08 -8.26 8.55
C LEU A 502 -29.14 -7.80 10.02
N GLY A 503 -29.58 -6.59 10.31
CA GLY A 503 -29.85 -6.11 11.66
C GLY A 503 -28.61 -5.73 12.50
N TYR A 504 -27.41 -5.63 11.92
CA TYR A 504 -26.21 -5.21 12.66
C TYR A 504 -26.19 -3.68 12.82
N PRO A 505 -26.11 -3.16 14.07
CA PRO A 505 -25.92 -1.73 14.29
C PRO A 505 -24.56 -1.27 13.77
N VAL A 506 -24.42 0.02 13.47
CA VAL A 506 -23.19 0.60 12.92
C VAL A 506 -21.96 0.33 13.82
N ALA A 507 -22.17 0.30 15.15
CA ALA A 507 -21.12 0.00 16.13
C ALA A 507 -20.60 -1.45 16.08
N GLU A 508 -21.27 -2.36 15.38
CA GLU A 508 -20.86 -3.75 15.13
C GLU A 508 -20.38 -3.93 13.67
N GLN A 509 -20.03 -2.84 12.99
CA GLN A 509 -19.52 -2.86 11.63
C GLN A 509 -18.07 -2.39 11.59
N HIS A 510 -17.27 -3.04 10.77
CA HIS A 510 -15.99 -2.58 10.27
C HIS A 510 -16.14 -2.12 8.82
N TYR A 511 -15.28 -1.22 8.36
CA TYR A 511 -15.26 -0.78 6.97
C TYR A 511 -13.84 -0.84 6.42
N LEU A 512 -13.68 -1.53 5.31
CA LEU A 512 -12.44 -1.59 4.56
C LEU A 512 -12.55 -0.68 3.34
N SER A 513 -11.65 0.31 3.27
CA SER A 513 -11.52 1.21 2.12
C SER A 513 -10.28 0.83 1.29
N GLY A 514 -10.44 0.66 -0.01
CA GLY A 514 -9.40 0.32 -1.00
C GLY A 514 -9.96 0.65 -2.38
N PHE A 515 -9.22 0.79 -3.46
CA PHE A 515 -8.28 -0.16 -4.02
C PHE A 515 -7.29 0.57 -4.95
N VAL A 516 -6.04 0.40 -4.94
CA VAL A 516 -5.06 0.93 -5.91
C VAL A 516 -4.20 -0.23 -6.42
N LEU A 517 -4.58 -0.88 -7.49
CA LEU A 517 -3.85 -2.03 -8.00
C LEU A 517 -2.55 -1.62 -8.72
N ASN A 518 -2.61 -0.58 -9.57
CA ASN A 518 -1.47 -0.11 -10.35
C ASN A 518 -0.92 1.21 -9.83
N ALA A 519 0.39 1.42 -9.94
CA ALA A 519 1.02 2.68 -9.54
C ALA A 519 0.48 3.92 -10.29
N ALA A 520 -0.08 3.73 -11.50
CA ALA A 520 -0.74 4.79 -12.26
C ALA A 520 -2.02 5.29 -11.59
N ASP A 521 -2.65 4.46 -10.76
CA ASP A 521 -3.95 4.73 -10.12
C ASP A 521 -3.80 5.38 -8.72
N LYS A 522 -2.60 5.80 -8.34
CA LYS A 522 -2.33 6.39 -7.01
C LYS A 522 -3.22 7.59 -6.64
N ALA A 523 -3.84 8.26 -7.63
CA ALA A 523 -4.83 9.31 -7.39
C ALA A 523 -6.07 8.81 -6.63
N GLN A 524 -6.36 7.51 -6.64
CA GLN A 524 -7.46 6.90 -5.88
C GLN A 524 -7.28 7.03 -4.36
N TRP A 525 -6.06 7.22 -3.85
CA TRP A 525 -5.82 7.35 -2.41
C TRP A 525 -6.62 8.48 -1.76
N ALA A 526 -6.86 9.58 -2.47
CA ALA A 526 -7.69 10.67 -1.96
C ALA A 526 -9.16 10.24 -1.74
N MET A 527 -9.71 9.44 -2.68
CA MET A 527 -11.07 8.90 -2.58
C MET A 527 -11.16 7.82 -1.49
N ILE A 528 -10.15 6.98 -1.38
CA ILE A 528 -10.03 5.93 -0.37
C ILE A 528 -9.98 6.56 1.04
N ALA A 529 -9.15 7.59 1.24
CA ALA A 529 -9.06 8.30 2.50
C ALA A 529 -10.37 9.01 2.87
N LYS A 530 -11.04 9.60 1.87
CA LYS A 530 -12.36 10.21 2.09
C LYS A 530 -13.41 9.18 2.50
N ALA A 531 -13.48 8.03 1.84
CA ALA A 531 -14.42 6.97 2.16
C ALA A 531 -14.21 6.42 3.57
N GLU A 532 -12.94 6.26 3.99
CA GLU A 532 -12.58 5.90 5.36
C GLU A 532 -13.08 6.93 6.38
N ALA A 533 -12.81 8.22 6.14
CA ALA A 533 -13.25 9.29 7.01
C ALA A 533 -14.78 9.38 7.11
N ASP A 534 -15.49 9.23 5.99
CA ASP A 534 -16.98 9.19 5.93
C ASP A 534 -17.52 7.99 6.73
N ALA A 535 -16.89 6.81 6.64
CA ALA A 535 -17.28 5.63 7.41
C ALA A 535 -17.07 5.82 8.90
N ARG A 536 -15.96 6.39 9.31
CA ARG A 536 -15.64 6.72 10.69
C ARG A 536 -16.63 7.76 11.26
N ALA A 537 -16.92 8.81 10.49
CA ALA A 537 -17.92 9.81 10.86
C ALA A 537 -19.33 9.22 11.00
N ALA A 538 -19.65 8.17 10.24
CA ALA A 538 -20.91 7.42 10.38
C ALA A 538 -20.95 6.52 11.63
N GLY A 539 -19.85 6.36 12.36
CA GLY A 539 -19.79 5.64 13.64
C GLY A 539 -19.51 4.14 13.53
N VAL A 540 -18.85 3.66 12.44
CA VAL A 540 -18.40 2.27 12.38
C VAL A 540 -17.34 2.01 13.46
N ALA A 541 -17.31 0.77 13.97
CA ALA A 541 -16.41 0.41 15.07
C ALA A 541 -14.93 0.56 14.70
N ARG A 542 -14.56 0.22 13.46
CA ARG A 542 -13.19 0.36 12.93
C ARG A 542 -13.19 0.53 11.42
N THR A 543 -12.17 1.22 10.95
CA THR A 543 -11.87 1.39 9.52
C THR A 543 -10.50 0.82 9.19
N PHE A 544 -10.31 0.36 7.95
CA PHE A 544 -9.07 -0.23 7.47
C PHE A 544 -8.74 0.26 6.07
N TYR A 545 -7.45 0.31 5.75
CA TYR A 545 -6.95 0.57 4.41
C TYR A 545 -6.46 -0.71 3.74
N TRP A 546 -6.88 -0.95 2.51
CA TRP A 546 -6.33 -1.96 1.62
C TRP A 546 -5.39 -1.30 0.62
N ALA A 547 -4.17 -1.71 0.41
CA ALA A 547 -3.41 -2.72 1.14
C ALA A 547 -2.01 -2.19 1.42
N LEU A 548 -1.37 -2.72 2.46
CA LEU A 548 -0.03 -2.31 2.87
C LEU A 548 0.99 -2.24 1.71
N PRO A 549 1.16 -3.26 0.83
CA PRO A 549 2.17 -3.19 -0.24
C PRO A 549 1.96 -2.02 -1.19
N GLN A 550 0.71 -1.66 -1.47
CA GLN A 550 0.38 -0.52 -2.34
C GLN A 550 0.66 0.82 -1.65
N ILE A 551 0.36 0.90 -0.34
CA ILE A 551 0.67 2.06 0.51
C ILE A 551 2.18 2.29 0.54
N LEU A 552 2.97 1.23 0.71
CA LEU A 552 4.43 1.29 0.72
C LEU A 552 4.98 1.76 -0.63
N ARG A 553 4.53 1.15 -1.72
CA ARG A 553 4.93 1.50 -3.09
C ARG A 553 4.62 2.95 -3.44
N ASP A 554 3.43 3.42 -3.11
CA ASP A 554 2.92 4.73 -3.53
C ASP A 554 3.33 5.88 -2.59
N GLY A 555 3.89 5.53 -1.41
CA GLY A 555 4.27 6.51 -0.39
C GLY A 555 3.05 7.20 0.26
N PHE A 556 1.91 6.50 0.32
CA PHE A 556 0.69 7.05 0.92
C PHE A 556 0.81 7.11 2.45
N ILE A 557 0.36 8.21 3.01
CA ILE A 557 0.28 8.43 4.46
C ILE A 557 -1.10 8.92 4.84
N VAL A 558 -1.60 8.44 5.99
CA VAL A 558 -2.84 8.93 6.58
C VAL A 558 -2.51 10.11 7.47
N PHE A 559 -3.11 11.25 7.19
CA PHE A 559 -3.16 12.35 8.14
C PHE A 559 -4.53 12.35 8.80
N ASN A 560 -4.60 12.02 10.08
CA ASN A 560 -5.77 12.31 10.89
C ASN A 560 -5.79 13.81 11.19
N GLY A 561 -6.22 14.56 10.22
CA GLY A 561 -6.51 15.96 10.41
C GLY A 561 -8.00 16.15 10.57
N GLU A 562 -8.54 15.93 11.75
CA GLU A 562 -9.56 16.89 12.22
C GLU A 562 -8.89 18.24 12.53
N ASP A 563 -7.57 18.24 12.61
CA ASP A 563 -6.76 19.43 12.85
C ASP A 563 -5.67 19.54 11.78
N GLU A 564 -5.96 20.34 10.73
CA GLU A 564 -4.95 21.11 10.03
C GLU A 564 -3.97 20.38 9.11
N VAL A 565 -4.43 19.51 8.23
CA VAL A 565 -3.72 19.39 6.95
C VAL A 565 -3.88 20.73 6.23
N GLN A 566 -2.82 21.54 6.30
CA GLN A 566 -2.78 22.90 5.79
C GLN A 566 -3.70 23.90 6.56
N ALA A 567 -3.48 24.04 7.87
CA ALA A 567 -4.01 25.17 8.60
C ALA A 567 -3.65 26.46 7.87
N PHE A 568 -4.63 27.04 7.23
CA PHE A 568 -4.50 28.31 6.55
C PHE A 568 -5.16 29.38 7.41
N ASP A 569 -4.37 30.39 7.77
CA ASP A 569 -4.89 31.59 8.41
C ASP A 569 -5.12 32.66 7.35
N ALA A 570 -6.33 33.15 7.25
CA ALA A 570 -6.68 34.25 6.33
C ALA A 570 -6.10 35.59 6.82
N VAL A 571 -4.80 35.63 7.09
CA VAL A 571 -4.06 36.82 7.54
C VAL A 571 -2.93 37.14 6.57
N ASP A 572 -2.68 38.41 6.38
CA ASP A 572 -1.64 38.90 5.49
C ASP A 572 -0.29 38.89 6.19
N PHE A 573 0.76 38.43 5.48
CA PHE A 573 2.14 38.66 5.90
C PHE A 573 2.43 40.18 5.99
N PRO A 574 3.21 40.66 6.94
CA PRO A 574 3.52 42.08 7.07
C PRO A 574 4.01 42.71 5.76
N LEU A 575 3.17 43.50 5.12
CA LEU A 575 3.40 44.03 3.78
C LEU A 575 4.68 44.85 3.65
N ALA A 576 5.05 45.57 4.72
CA ALA A 576 6.29 46.37 4.76
C ALA A 576 7.54 45.48 4.59
N ILE A 577 7.53 44.29 5.18
CA ILE A 577 8.62 43.32 5.10
C ILE A 577 8.54 42.56 3.76
N GLY A 578 7.33 42.15 3.36
CA GLY A 578 7.12 41.32 2.16
C GLY A 578 7.42 42.01 0.83
N ARG A 579 7.34 43.35 0.76
CA ARG A 579 7.56 44.13 -0.49
C ARG A 579 8.97 43.99 -1.07
N GLU A 580 9.96 43.70 -0.27
CA GLU A 580 11.36 43.59 -0.67
C GLU A 580 11.84 42.13 -0.70
N ALA A 581 10.92 41.18 -0.58
CA ALA A 581 11.25 39.78 -0.62
C ALA A 581 11.90 39.39 -1.97
N MET A 582 12.91 38.55 -1.86
CA MET A 582 13.51 37.89 -3.01
C MET A 582 12.54 36.80 -3.50
N VAL A 583 12.34 36.70 -4.80
CA VAL A 583 11.38 35.77 -5.42
C VAL A 583 12.14 34.73 -6.23
N VAL A 584 11.85 33.45 -5.99
CA VAL A 584 12.41 32.32 -6.72
C VAL A 584 11.29 31.47 -7.29
N THR A 585 11.33 31.26 -8.60
CA THR A 585 10.39 30.35 -9.31
C THR A 585 11.08 29.03 -9.54
N GLU A 586 10.51 27.94 -9.06
CA GLU A 586 11.08 26.58 -9.12
C GLU A 586 10.21 25.65 -9.95
N PHE A 587 10.86 24.79 -10.75
CA PHE A 587 10.26 23.65 -11.43
C PHE A 587 11.05 22.39 -11.05
N SER A 588 10.43 21.20 -11.12
CA SER A 588 11.13 19.92 -11.04
C SER A 588 11.14 19.29 -12.42
N THR A 589 12.33 19.17 -13.01
CA THR A 589 12.53 18.57 -14.34
C THR A 589 13.61 17.50 -14.24
N GLN A 590 13.26 16.26 -14.54
CA GLN A 590 14.24 15.19 -14.68
C GLN A 590 14.83 15.22 -16.10
N ILE A 591 16.15 15.28 -16.19
CA ILE A 591 16.88 15.26 -17.46
C ILE A 591 17.70 13.98 -17.53
N VAL A 592 17.51 13.19 -18.57
CA VAL A 592 18.26 11.95 -18.82
C VAL A 592 19.00 12.09 -20.14
N ASP A 593 20.33 12.03 -20.08
CA ASP A 593 21.19 12.05 -21.26
C ASP A 593 21.34 10.63 -21.81
N ALA A 594 20.97 10.44 -23.08
CA ALA A 594 21.22 9.19 -23.79
C ALA A 594 22.67 9.14 -24.30
N PRO A 595 23.28 7.94 -24.42
CA PRO A 595 24.63 7.79 -24.99
C PRO A 595 24.81 8.35 -26.40
N SER A 596 23.72 8.58 -27.12
CA SER A 596 23.67 9.19 -28.44
C SER A 596 23.83 10.73 -28.42
N GLY A 597 23.94 11.34 -27.24
CA GLY A 597 23.98 12.80 -27.08
C GLY A 597 22.62 13.50 -27.15
N HIS A 598 21.52 12.75 -27.24
CA HIS A 598 20.16 13.28 -27.09
C HIS A 598 19.74 13.25 -25.64
N GLU A 599 19.10 14.33 -25.15
CA GLU A 599 18.51 14.36 -23.81
C GLU A 599 16.99 14.17 -23.85
N GLN A 600 16.48 13.45 -22.87
CA GLN A 600 15.05 13.32 -22.61
C GLN A 600 14.73 14.11 -21.35
N ARG A 601 13.71 14.98 -21.43
CA ARG A 601 13.27 15.83 -20.31
C ARG A 601 11.87 15.43 -19.89
N SER A 602 11.68 15.23 -18.60
CA SER A 602 10.37 14.98 -17.98
C SER A 602 10.15 16.03 -16.90
N SER A 603 9.07 16.81 -17.02
CA SER A 603 8.66 17.75 -15.97
C SER A 603 7.79 17.02 -14.96
N GLU A 604 8.25 16.95 -13.72
CA GLU A 604 7.52 16.29 -12.63
C GLU A 604 6.39 17.18 -12.09
N TRP A 605 6.52 18.50 -12.24
CA TRP A 605 5.52 19.46 -11.80
C TRP A 605 4.82 20.11 -12.98
N ALA A 606 3.49 20.09 -12.97
CA ALA A 606 2.68 20.79 -13.96
C ALA A 606 2.78 22.32 -13.78
N ASP A 607 2.92 22.79 -12.53
CA ASP A 607 3.00 24.21 -12.18
C ASP A 607 4.29 24.53 -11.42
N ALA A 608 4.82 25.73 -11.63
CA ALA A 608 5.91 26.26 -10.84
C ALA A 608 5.53 26.35 -9.35
N ARG A 609 6.52 26.27 -8.48
CA ARG A 609 6.40 26.53 -7.06
C ARG A 609 7.20 27.78 -6.70
N MET A 610 6.59 28.69 -5.98
CA MET A 610 7.23 29.93 -5.58
C MET A 610 7.92 29.78 -4.22
N ARG A 611 9.14 30.29 -4.13
CA ARG A 611 9.83 30.51 -2.85
C ARG A 611 10.15 31.97 -2.71
N TYR A 612 10.14 32.45 -1.49
CA TYR A 612 10.44 33.83 -1.17
C TYR A 612 11.45 33.88 -0.02
N ASP A 613 12.29 34.90 -0.01
CA ASP A 613 13.06 35.26 1.18
C ASP A 613 12.69 36.71 1.57
N ALA A 614 12.00 36.83 2.70
CA ALA A 614 11.53 38.12 3.19
C ALA A 614 12.57 38.83 4.11
N GLY A 615 13.76 38.23 4.33
CA GLY A 615 14.85 38.80 5.10
C GLY A 615 15.27 40.20 4.65
N PRO A 616 15.40 40.47 3.31
CA PRO A 616 15.76 41.81 2.82
C PRO A 616 14.83 42.94 3.24
N GLY A 617 13.60 42.65 3.60
CA GLY A 617 12.60 43.62 4.04
C GLY A 617 12.70 44.03 5.52
N ILE A 618 13.56 43.40 6.29
CA ILE A 618 13.76 43.71 7.73
C ILE A 618 14.71 44.87 7.88
N ARG A 619 14.21 46.02 8.32
CA ARG A 619 14.97 47.27 8.40
C ARG A 619 15.03 47.90 9.78
N SER A 620 14.25 47.43 10.72
CA SER A 620 14.12 47.98 12.06
C SER A 620 13.92 46.89 13.13
N GLU A 621 14.17 47.28 14.40
CA GLU A 621 13.87 46.41 15.56
C GLU A 621 12.36 46.13 15.65
N ASP A 622 11.52 47.04 15.15
CA ASP A 622 10.07 46.85 15.12
C ASP A 622 9.68 45.80 14.08
N ASP A 623 10.37 45.76 12.91
CA ASP A 623 10.17 44.69 11.91
C ASP A 623 10.57 43.33 12.47
N VAL A 624 11.68 43.24 13.20
CA VAL A 624 12.10 42.02 13.88
C VAL A 624 11.06 41.54 14.89
N ARG A 625 10.51 42.48 15.69
CA ARG A 625 9.48 42.15 16.68
C ARG A 625 8.21 41.69 16.01
N LEU A 626 7.74 42.41 14.99
CA LEU A 626 6.55 42.09 14.21
C LEU A 626 6.67 40.70 13.56
N LEU A 627 7.82 40.40 12.95
CA LEU A 627 8.08 39.10 12.31
C LEU A 627 8.12 37.97 13.37
N THR A 628 8.76 38.19 14.50
CA THR A 628 8.84 37.20 15.58
C THR A 628 7.45 36.84 16.13
N ASP A 629 6.62 37.86 16.33
CA ASP A 629 5.25 37.66 16.80
C ASP A 629 4.40 36.96 15.75
N PHE A 630 4.58 37.31 14.48
CA PHE A 630 3.89 36.65 13.36
C PHE A 630 4.34 35.20 13.25
N PHE A 631 5.63 34.89 13.31
CA PHE A 631 6.20 33.54 13.25
C PHE A 631 5.67 32.65 14.39
N ARG A 632 5.65 33.18 15.63
CA ARG A 632 5.10 32.46 16.79
C ARG A 632 3.60 32.18 16.65
N ALA A 633 2.84 33.17 16.16
CA ALA A 633 1.41 33.01 15.94
C ALA A 633 1.11 31.95 14.85
N ARG A 634 2.00 31.77 13.86
CA ARG A 634 1.90 30.75 12.81
C ARG A 634 2.52 29.39 13.22
N ARG A 635 3.10 29.30 14.42
CA ARG A 635 3.79 28.09 14.91
C ARG A 635 4.87 27.59 13.93
N GLY A 636 5.71 28.52 13.43
CA GLY A 636 6.72 28.21 12.42
C GLY A 636 6.08 27.80 11.09
N ALA A 637 6.47 26.66 10.55
CA ALA A 637 6.02 26.14 9.27
C ALA A 637 4.60 25.52 9.31
N ALA A 638 3.97 25.42 10.49
CA ALA A 638 2.73 24.68 10.67
C ALA A 638 1.50 25.31 10.02
N ARG A 639 1.44 26.63 9.91
CA ARG A 639 0.25 27.37 9.42
C ARG A 639 0.59 28.22 8.22
N ALA A 640 -0.15 28.06 7.15
CA ALA A 640 -0.04 28.90 5.96
C ALA A 640 -0.77 30.23 6.15
N PHE A 641 -0.41 31.22 5.35
CA PHE A 641 -0.96 32.57 5.40
C PHE A 641 -0.89 33.24 4.01
N ARG A 642 -1.50 34.40 3.86
CA ARG A 642 -1.50 35.18 2.63
C ARG A 642 -0.19 35.95 2.47
N PHE A 643 0.43 35.85 1.31
CA PHE A 643 1.61 36.63 0.95
C PHE A 643 1.40 37.37 -0.36
N ARG A 644 1.61 38.68 -0.33
CA ARG A 644 1.57 39.48 -1.54
C ARG A 644 2.91 39.40 -2.26
N ASP A 645 2.94 38.64 -3.37
CA ASP A 645 4.12 38.56 -4.23
C ASP A 645 4.48 39.96 -4.78
N PRO A 646 5.69 40.49 -4.50
CA PRO A 646 6.05 41.82 -4.96
C PRO A 646 6.14 41.96 -6.48
N LEU A 647 6.36 40.84 -7.20
CA LEU A 647 6.54 40.82 -8.66
C LEU A 647 5.31 40.30 -9.40
N ASP A 648 4.45 39.51 -8.75
CA ASP A 648 3.33 38.83 -9.41
C ASP A 648 2.09 38.74 -8.51
N HIS A 649 1.32 39.83 -8.43
CA HIS A 649 0.11 39.95 -7.61
C HIS A 649 -1.14 40.51 -8.36
N SER A 650 -1.03 40.73 -9.66
CA SER A 650 -2.12 41.28 -10.49
C SER A 650 -2.37 40.41 -11.72
N SER A 651 -3.62 40.29 -12.14
CA SER A 651 -4.01 39.66 -13.41
C SER A 651 -3.61 40.48 -14.65
N ALA A 652 -3.38 41.78 -14.48
CA ALA A 652 -2.93 42.68 -15.56
C ALA A 652 -1.51 42.30 -16.03
N ALA A 653 -1.26 42.33 -17.34
CA ALA A 653 0.03 41.92 -17.90
C ALA A 653 1.20 42.82 -17.50
N ASP A 654 0.90 44.07 -17.16
CA ASP A 654 1.88 45.07 -16.67
C ASP A 654 2.00 45.13 -15.14
N GLY A 655 1.31 44.22 -14.43
CA GLY A 655 1.23 44.24 -12.97
C GLY A 655 0.38 45.38 -12.37
N GLY A 656 -0.29 46.15 -13.23
CA GLY A 656 -1.09 47.33 -12.87
C GLY A 656 -2.49 47.02 -12.34
N THR A 657 -3.40 47.97 -12.53
CA THR A 657 -4.79 47.86 -12.06
C THR A 657 -5.56 46.82 -12.89
N PRO A 658 -6.21 45.82 -12.22
CA PRO A 658 -6.97 44.79 -12.93
C PRO A 658 -8.15 45.36 -13.73
N SER A 659 -8.41 44.77 -14.90
CA SER A 659 -9.57 45.05 -15.73
C SER A 659 -10.38 43.77 -15.97
N ALA A 660 -11.68 43.88 -16.21
CA ALA A 660 -12.54 42.75 -16.52
C ALA A 660 -12.16 41.99 -17.83
N ALA A 661 -11.17 42.47 -18.57
CA ALA A 661 -10.70 41.88 -19.82
C ALA A 661 -9.35 41.16 -19.72
N ASP A 662 -8.70 41.10 -18.53
CA ASP A 662 -7.32 40.62 -18.38
C ASP A 662 -7.14 39.15 -18.75
N GLN A 663 -7.74 38.25 -17.98
CA GLN A 663 -7.52 36.82 -18.12
C GLN A 663 -8.75 36.12 -18.69
N TRP A 664 -8.53 35.21 -19.64
CA TRP A 664 -9.59 34.29 -20.07
C TRP A 664 -9.71 33.16 -19.05
N ILE A 665 -10.89 33.02 -18.43
CA ILE A 665 -11.16 32.04 -17.40
C ILE A 665 -12.10 30.91 -17.86
N GLY A 666 -12.63 31.01 -19.07
CA GLY A 666 -13.44 29.94 -19.66
C GLY A 666 -14.36 30.40 -20.78
N THR A 667 -15.12 29.46 -21.31
CA THR A 667 -16.14 29.67 -22.33
C THR A 667 -17.47 29.13 -21.82
N GLY A 668 -18.53 29.88 -22.03
CA GLY A 668 -19.91 29.48 -21.69
C GLY A 668 -20.37 28.31 -22.55
N ASP A 669 -21.14 27.42 -21.94
CA ASP A 669 -21.78 26.26 -22.58
C ASP A 669 -23.31 26.27 -22.41
N GLY A 670 -23.87 27.36 -21.87
CA GLY A 670 -25.28 27.52 -21.59
C GLY A 670 -25.75 26.91 -20.25
N ALA A 671 -24.90 26.20 -19.52
CA ALA A 671 -25.23 25.53 -18.26
C ALA A 671 -24.26 25.89 -17.13
N ARG A 672 -22.98 26.05 -17.42
CA ARG A 672 -21.91 26.30 -16.45
C ARG A 672 -22.01 27.70 -15.86
N LEU A 673 -22.04 27.76 -14.51
CA LEU A 673 -22.05 29.01 -13.75
C LEU A 673 -20.68 29.30 -13.10
N ARG A 674 -19.88 28.26 -12.77
CA ARG A 674 -18.64 28.36 -11.99
C ARG A 674 -17.40 28.40 -12.90
N PHE A 675 -16.55 29.42 -12.73
CA PHE A 675 -15.32 29.64 -13.48
C PHE A 675 -14.15 29.90 -12.53
N PRO A 676 -13.15 28.97 -12.43
CA PRO A 676 -11.94 29.19 -11.63
C PRO A 676 -11.14 30.38 -12.13
N LEU A 677 -10.58 31.16 -11.21
CA LEU A 677 -9.64 32.22 -11.58
C LEU A 677 -8.28 31.60 -11.94
N VAL A 678 -7.73 32.04 -13.08
CA VAL A 678 -6.45 31.55 -13.59
C VAL A 678 -5.65 32.71 -14.16
N LYS A 679 -4.33 32.69 -13.93
CA LYS A 679 -3.37 33.57 -14.61
C LYS A 679 -2.57 32.80 -15.64
N ARG A 680 -2.46 33.33 -16.84
CA ARG A 680 -1.77 32.73 -17.98
C ARG A 680 -0.47 33.46 -18.27
N TYR A 681 0.62 32.70 -18.36
CA TYR A 681 1.94 33.19 -18.71
C TYR A 681 2.35 32.68 -20.08
N GLY A 682 2.97 33.54 -20.90
CA GLY A 682 3.37 33.21 -22.27
C GLY A 682 2.30 33.53 -23.31
N SER A 683 2.55 33.13 -24.54
CA SER A 683 1.67 33.40 -25.68
C SER A 683 1.67 32.26 -26.71
N GLY A 684 0.63 32.17 -27.51
CA GLY A 684 0.49 31.14 -28.55
C GLY A 684 0.25 29.74 -27.96
N ALA A 685 0.97 28.75 -28.45
CA ALA A 685 0.84 27.35 -28.02
C ALA A 685 1.59 27.04 -26.73
N ALA A 686 2.52 27.89 -26.28
CA ALA A 686 3.35 27.71 -25.11
C ALA A 686 2.85 28.59 -23.95
N VAL A 687 1.71 28.21 -23.37
CA VAL A 687 1.10 28.93 -22.25
C VAL A 687 1.09 28.06 -21.00
N GLN A 688 1.66 28.57 -19.93
CA GLN A 688 1.45 28.00 -18.60
C GLN A 688 0.23 28.68 -17.95
N THR A 689 -0.60 27.89 -17.26
CA THR A 689 -1.78 28.38 -16.54
C THR A 689 -1.60 28.12 -15.06
N ARG A 690 -1.68 29.16 -14.23
CA ARG A 690 -1.63 29.08 -12.77
C ARG A 690 -3.03 29.27 -12.21
N SER A 691 -3.45 28.37 -11.36
CA SER A 691 -4.71 28.51 -10.59
C SER A 691 -4.55 29.56 -9.49
N ILE A 692 -5.54 30.43 -9.33
CA ILE A 692 -5.52 31.51 -8.34
C ILE A 692 -6.55 31.19 -7.23
N ALA A 693 -6.02 30.79 -6.08
CA ALA A 693 -6.84 30.38 -4.94
C ALA A 693 -7.21 31.54 -3.98
N LEU A 694 -6.39 32.61 -3.95
CA LEU A 694 -6.55 33.71 -2.99
C LEU A 694 -6.73 35.05 -3.68
N PRO A 695 -7.86 35.30 -4.40
CA PRO A 695 -8.14 36.63 -4.92
C PRO A 695 -8.35 37.63 -3.77
N VAL A 696 -7.94 38.87 -3.99
CA VAL A 696 -8.16 39.95 -3.02
C VAL A 696 -9.62 40.39 -3.07
N ALA A 697 -10.27 40.39 -1.92
CA ALA A 697 -11.67 40.79 -1.81
C ALA A 697 -11.93 42.17 -2.41
N GLY A 698 -12.96 42.29 -3.23
CA GLY A 698 -13.33 43.54 -3.87
C GLY A 698 -12.49 43.96 -5.11
N SER A 699 -11.42 43.22 -5.42
CA SER A 699 -10.60 43.51 -6.64
C SER A 699 -11.08 42.80 -7.89
N VAL A 700 -11.92 41.76 -7.76
CA VAL A 700 -12.34 40.90 -8.86
C VAL A 700 -13.36 41.64 -9.74
N ARG A 701 -13.10 41.65 -11.04
CA ARG A 701 -13.97 42.17 -12.09
C ARG A 701 -14.18 41.09 -13.15
N VAL A 702 -15.40 40.87 -13.58
CA VAL A 702 -15.74 39.79 -14.52
C VAL A 702 -16.45 40.36 -15.74
N SER A 703 -16.15 39.82 -16.92
CA SER A 703 -16.90 40.13 -18.15
C SER A 703 -17.32 38.89 -18.93
N VAL A 704 -18.46 38.97 -19.59
CA VAL A 704 -18.96 37.99 -20.57
C VAL A 704 -19.10 38.67 -21.91
N ASN A 705 -18.39 38.15 -22.91
CA ASN A 705 -18.27 38.78 -24.25
C ASN A 705 -17.91 40.27 -24.19
N GLY A 706 -17.05 40.67 -23.24
CA GLY A 706 -16.61 42.06 -23.03
C GLY A 706 -17.58 42.94 -22.23
N ALA A 707 -18.78 42.46 -21.91
CA ALA A 707 -19.74 43.18 -21.05
C ALA A 707 -19.48 42.83 -19.56
N GLU A 708 -19.15 43.85 -18.77
CA GLU A 708 -18.83 43.65 -17.35
C GLU A 708 -20.08 43.20 -16.56
N GLN A 709 -19.87 42.23 -15.67
CA GLN A 709 -20.91 41.63 -14.85
C GLN A 709 -20.80 42.14 -13.40
N SER A 710 -21.91 42.54 -12.81
CA SER A 710 -21.98 42.96 -11.42
C SER A 710 -22.54 41.92 -10.47
N GLN A 711 -23.17 40.87 -11.03
CA GLN A 711 -23.79 39.79 -10.25
C GLN A 711 -22.98 38.51 -10.32
N PHE A 712 -22.07 38.34 -9.41
CA PHE A 712 -21.29 37.10 -9.21
C PHE A 712 -20.91 36.97 -7.74
N THR A 713 -20.58 35.74 -7.34
CA THR A 713 -20.01 35.45 -6.03
C THR A 713 -18.64 34.79 -6.20
N LEU A 714 -17.79 34.92 -5.18
CA LEU A 714 -16.53 34.18 -5.07
C LEU A 714 -16.72 33.07 -4.03
N ASP A 715 -16.28 31.87 -4.37
CA ASP A 715 -16.23 30.77 -3.40
C ASP A 715 -14.88 30.77 -2.64
N SER A 716 -14.75 29.86 -1.67
CA SER A 716 -13.52 29.70 -0.86
C SER A 716 -12.33 29.16 -1.65
N GLU A 717 -12.56 28.68 -2.87
CA GLU A 717 -11.54 28.11 -3.76
C GLU A 717 -11.03 29.14 -4.80
N GLY A 718 -11.51 30.38 -4.71
CA GLY A 718 -11.13 31.45 -5.63
C GLY A 718 -11.83 31.36 -7.00
N ALA A 719 -12.96 30.64 -7.11
CA ALA A 719 -13.73 30.62 -8.34
C ALA A 719 -14.88 31.63 -8.32
N VAL A 720 -15.18 32.16 -9.51
CA VAL A 720 -16.33 33.05 -9.76
C VAL A 720 -17.54 32.19 -10.09
N THR A 721 -18.67 32.43 -9.42
CA THR A 721 -19.99 31.89 -9.78
C THR A 721 -20.88 33.01 -10.27
N LEU A 722 -21.26 32.95 -11.54
CA LEU A 722 -22.13 33.94 -12.18
C LEU A 722 -23.60 33.74 -11.81
N GLY A 723 -24.39 34.81 -11.75
CA GLY A 723 -25.83 34.75 -11.48
C GLY A 723 -26.65 34.08 -12.58
N SER A 724 -26.13 33.96 -13.80
CA SER A 724 -26.73 33.24 -14.93
C SER A 724 -25.67 32.59 -15.80
N ALA A 725 -25.97 31.42 -16.39
CA ALA A 725 -25.06 30.69 -17.24
C ALA A 725 -24.82 31.47 -18.55
N PRO A 726 -23.55 31.75 -18.92
CA PRO A 726 -23.22 32.36 -20.18
C PRO A 726 -23.60 31.46 -21.35
N ALA A 727 -24.13 32.07 -22.42
CA ALA A 727 -24.52 31.36 -23.63
C ALA A 727 -23.37 30.52 -24.22
N MET A 728 -23.71 29.49 -24.98
CA MET A 728 -22.72 28.63 -25.66
C MET A 728 -21.77 29.48 -26.51
N GLY A 729 -20.46 29.30 -26.32
CA GLY A 729 -19.41 30.03 -27.00
C GLY A 729 -19.09 31.43 -26.43
N ALA A 730 -19.81 31.88 -25.40
CA ALA A 730 -19.54 33.18 -24.76
C ALA A 730 -18.18 33.17 -24.06
N VAL A 731 -17.36 34.17 -24.34
CA VAL A 731 -16.02 34.31 -23.72
C VAL A 731 -16.16 34.93 -22.34
N VAL A 732 -15.71 34.21 -21.29
CA VAL A 732 -15.69 34.71 -19.91
C VAL A 732 -14.25 35.12 -19.56
N ARG A 733 -14.11 36.37 -19.07
CA ARG A 733 -12.82 36.92 -18.62
C ARG A 733 -12.96 37.53 -17.24
N ALA A 734 -11.82 37.59 -16.54
CA ALA A 734 -11.74 38.25 -15.23
C ALA A 734 -10.41 38.97 -15.02
N GLY A 735 -10.47 40.03 -14.24
CA GLY A 735 -9.31 40.71 -13.70
C GLY A 735 -9.37 40.79 -12.19
N TYR A 736 -8.24 40.68 -11.50
CA TYR A 736 -8.16 40.57 -10.05
C TYR A 736 -6.74 40.85 -9.54
N LEU A 737 -6.65 41.31 -8.31
CA LEU A 737 -5.44 41.18 -7.50
C LEU A 737 -5.49 39.85 -6.72
N PHE A 738 -4.34 39.27 -6.43
CA PHE A 738 -4.27 38.01 -5.71
C PHE A 738 -3.06 37.94 -4.79
N ASP A 739 -3.17 37.12 -3.77
CA ASP A 739 -2.10 36.73 -2.87
C ASP A 739 -1.73 35.28 -3.12
N VAL A 740 -0.52 34.89 -2.69
CA VAL A 740 -0.02 33.53 -2.76
C VAL A 740 -0.15 32.90 -1.39
N PRO A 741 -0.73 31.69 -1.28
CA PRO A 741 -0.70 30.96 -0.02
C PRO A 741 0.74 30.47 0.27
N VAL A 742 1.33 30.92 1.35
CA VAL A 742 2.68 30.52 1.76
C VAL A 742 2.73 30.10 3.22
N ARG A 743 3.77 29.36 3.58
CA ARG A 743 4.18 29.09 4.96
C ARG A 743 5.64 29.42 5.13
N PHE A 744 6.10 29.52 6.37
CA PHE A 744 7.53 29.52 6.62
C PHE A 744 8.15 28.20 6.12
N ALA A 745 9.35 28.27 5.55
CA ALA A 745 10.01 27.07 5.05
C ALA A 745 10.49 26.18 6.21
N ASP A 746 10.89 26.79 7.32
CA ASP A 746 11.47 26.17 8.50
C ASP A 746 10.71 26.49 9.79
N ASP A 747 10.83 25.62 10.79
CA ASP A 747 10.34 25.85 12.16
C ASP A 747 11.30 26.68 13.00
N ARG A 748 12.38 27.19 12.38
CA ARG A 748 13.43 27.97 13.03
C ARG A 748 13.54 29.34 12.41
N LEU A 749 13.45 30.38 13.23
CA LEU A 749 13.68 31.75 12.85
C LEU A 749 14.92 32.27 13.63
N GLU A 750 16.00 32.54 12.92
CA GLU A 750 17.24 33.09 13.51
C GLU A 750 17.30 34.60 13.31
N VAL A 751 17.05 35.34 14.37
CA VAL A 751 17.13 36.81 14.41
C VAL A 751 17.91 37.24 15.63
N SER A 752 18.90 38.09 15.46
CA SER A 752 19.66 38.66 16.58
C SER A 752 19.79 40.19 16.47
N HIS A 753 19.79 40.88 17.63
CA HIS A 753 20.08 42.33 17.69
C HIS A 753 21.48 42.66 17.16
N ALA A 754 22.45 41.76 17.31
CA ALA A 754 23.80 41.94 16.81
C ALA A 754 23.90 41.91 15.32
N THR A 755 23.18 40.99 14.69
CA THR A 755 23.12 40.78 13.23
C THR A 755 22.52 41.99 12.52
N HIS A 756 21.42 42.55 13.07
CA HIS A 756 20.79 43.76 12.55
C HIS A 756 21.74 45.00 12.56
N ARG A 757 22.50 45.20 13.64
CA ARG A 757 23.49 46.29 13.77
C ARG A 757 24.74 46.08 12.93
N ALA A 758 25.05 44.83 12.56
CA ALA A 758 26.21 44.52 11.72
C ALA A 758 25.89 44.58 10.20
N GLY A 759 24.65 44.83 9.80
CA GLY A 759 24.22 44.88 8.43
C GLY A 759 24.10 43.52 7.77
N GLU A 760 24.11 42.42 8.54
CA GLU A 760 23.81 41.08 8.03
C GLU A 760 22.29 40.92 7.89
N LEU A 761 21.85 40.47 6.72
CA LEU A 761 20.43 40.18 6.43
C LEU A 761 20.07 38.83 7.03
N ALA A 762 19.08 38.81 7.91
CA ALA A 762 18.47 37.55 8.32
C ALA A 762 17.69 36.95 7.14
N SER A 763 17.87 35.65 6.82
CA SER A 763 17.04 34.95 5.86
C SER A 763 15.70 34.57 6.51
N VAL A 764 14.60 34.86 5.80
CA VAL A 764 13.25 34.50 6.22
C VAL A 764 12.60 33.74 5.07
N PRO A 765 12.93 32.45 4.92
CA PRO A 765 12.47 31.68 3.78
C PRO A 765 10.98 31.32 3.93
N LEU A 766 10.21 31.64 2.89
CA LEU A 766 8.80 31.27 2.74
C LEU A 766 8.65 30.36 1.54
N MET A 767 7.69 29.44 1.61
CA MET A 767 7.41 28.48 0.56
C MET A 767 5.94 28.48 0.21
N GLU A 768 5.62 28.56 -1.09
CA GLU A 768 4.26 28.42 -1.58
C GLU A 768 3.70 27.06 -1.19
N VAL A 769 2.49 27.03 -0.68
CA VAL A 769 1.71 25.82 -0.45
C VAL A 769 0.64 25.73 -1.51
N ARG A 770 0.42 24.54 -2.04
CA ARG A 770 -0.69 24.31 -2.96
C ARG A 770 -1.99 24.37 -2.15
N ALA A 771 -3.00 25.02 -2.71
CA ALA A 771 -4.27 25.19 -2.02
C ALA A 771 -4.85 23.82 -1.63
N PRO A 772 -5.34 23.66 -0.38
CA PRO A 772 -5.82 22.39 0.14
C PRO A 772 -7.11 21.89 -0.50
N TRP A 773 -7.72 22.71 -1.31
CA TRP A 773 -8.99 22.50 -1.97
C TRP A 773 -8.87 22.42 -3.51
N GLY A 774 -7.73 21.90 -4.01
CA GLY A 774 -7.50 21.65 -5.44
C GLY A 774 -7.89 20.26 -5.88
#